data_0ea0846544803124bef551f91330ac38
#
_entry.id   0ea0846544803124bef551f91330ac38
#
_cell.length_a   1.000
_cell.length_b   1.000
_cell.length_c   1.000
_cell.angle_alpha   90.00
_cell.angle_beta   90.00
_cell.angle_gamma   90.00
#
_symmetry.space_group_name_H-M   'P 1'
#
loop_
_entity.id
_entity.type
_entity.pdbx_description
1 polymer ?
#
loop_
_entity_poly.entity_id
_entity_poly.type
_entity_poly.pdbx_seq_one_letter_code
_entity_poly.pdbx_strand_id
1 'polypeptide(L)'
;MQKRMISVILCLTLLIGMLPAAVAVVPGMKGGTSTNVGNSEGLQDLTIEDGIAAVRFAVSEDAELVVAVYEEESGRQIASAKTTVRPSDSTAILPLDTALPQNFHAEAFLLSPNDYTPLCESLRVEVNEPTLPTEPSEPTETTAPTEPSEPTETAAPTEPTEPTEPPESNSGTCGENLTWTLDENGVLTISGTGDMYNYNSNNKAPWFGRTINAAVIEDGVTSIGSEAFNSCSHMTNVTIASSVTRIGTSAFTLCSGLTDVVVPFGVTNLEGGVFGQCGNLRSVTLPEGITSIGYATFFDCNKLASIVIPSSVTSIGGVAFFNCNKMTSISLPDGITEIGKEAFWNCCKLESVKIPSSLTKINEKAFYGCSSLTDITIPEGVTSIEASAFAYCSKAESITIPSSVTRIGAAAFNECSKVTSVTIPSSVTDLEGGVFSGCKLLANVTLPEGMDKIPGSMFYNCSELRSFTIPASVTSIGDYAFSRCFGLRTISIPAGVTSIGKNAFDQCEILNHITIPSSVKTIGMEAFRWCFGLSDITIESGVSSIGYGAFDRCRSLSSITLPASVTELGEKIFSNCFSLTAIWVDEGNETYASDESGVLLNKDKTELICYPVGRTGAYEIPAGVTTIKSKAFDGCTELTSLMFPSSITNIEGYAFSYSSKLTSLYFFGDGPDINWAAFDNVDVTAYYPAENSTWEKTIGTIYSFGKVKWVPWTPEKDAQAAPVVRGLHTGKADGSTVSFSGLTSGEQYVLIMAKDKNGDLLAPENLLYIAQGAADADGALTFATAPRESAENAFVALYGPGESVQPGYQPCDGSNCPGRVFSDMPVRGNWAHDPIDWAIGGGVTNGTSATTFSPEEGCTRAQVVTFLWRAAGQPEPTSSANPFADVKAGQYYYKAVLWAVEHGITNGMSATEFGPDNTCTRAQIVTFLWRYEGNPAPSSTRNPFADVSTGSYYGSAVLWAVEHGITNGMSATEFCPENTCTRAQVVTFLYRDVVNQ
;
A
#
# COMPACT_ATOMS: atom_id res chain seq x y z
N MET A 1 4.14 -11.09 23.61
CA MET A 1 3.63 -12.40 23.17
C MET A 1 2.96 -12.33 21.77
N GLN A 2 2.17 -11.31 21.46
CA GLN A 2 1.44 -11.19 20.19
C GLN A 2 2.29 -11.18 18.89
N LYS A 3 3.47 -10.56 18.88
CA LYS A 3 4.36 -10.60 17.69
C LYS A 3 5.00 -11.96 17.39
N ARG A 4 4.92 -12.94 18.28
CA ARG A 4 5.55 -14.26 18.12
C ARG A 4 4.65 -15.30 17.43
N MET A 5 3.33 -15.18 17.56
CA MET A 5 2.39 -16.09 16.89
C MET A 5 2.28 -15.79 15.37
N ILE A 6 2.44 -14.53 14.97
CA ILE A 6 2.39 -14.14 13.57
C ILE A 6 3.50 -14.81 12.74
N SER A 7 4.71 -14.98 13.30
CA SER A 7 5.79 -15.69 12.59
C SER A 7 5.52 -17.19 12.38
N VAL A 8 4.84 -17.84 13.31
CA VAL A 8 4.52 -19.27 13.21
C VAL A 8 3.39 -19.52 12.22
N ILE A 9 2.38 -18.65 12.18
CA ILE A 9 1.25 -18.75 11.24
C ILE A 9 1.70 -18.38 9.81
N LEU A 10 2.56 -17.37 9.64
CA LEU A 10 3.14 -17.06 8.31
C LEU A 10 4.02 -18.20 7.76
N CYS A 11 4.76 -18.91 8.61
CA CYS A 11 5.56 -20.07 8.20
C CYS A 11 4.69 -21.27 7.80
N LEU A 12 3.53 -21.48 8.44
CA LEU A 12 2.60 -22.53 8.06
C LEU A 12 1.88 -22.26 6.72
N THR A 13 1.53 -21.01 6.43
CA THR A 13 0.87 -20.62 5.18
C THR A 13 1.82 -20.68 3.97
N LEU A 14 3.12 -20.43 4.16
CA LEU A 14 4.14 -20.59 3.10
C LEU A 14 4.48 -22.05 2.78
N LEU A 15 4.27 -22.96 3.72
CA LEU A 15 4.47 -24.41 3.51
C LEU A 15 3.26 -25.11 2.85
N ILE A 16 2.06 -24.51 2.93
CA ILE A 16 0.82 -25.09 2.36
C ILE A 16 0.64 -24.69 0.87
N GLY A 17 1.35 -23.67 0.40
CA GLY A 17 1.26 -23.17 -0.99
C GLY A 17 1.85 -24.09 -2.08
N MET A 18 2.37 -25.27 -1.76
CA MET A 18 3.01 -26.19 -2.72
C MET A 18 2.40 -27.60 -2.80
N LEU A 19 1.17 -27.83 -2.32
CA LEU A 19 0.49 -29.12 -2.52
C LEU A 19 -0.93 -28.93 -3.05
N PRO A 20 -1.39 -29.75 -3.99
CA PRO A 20 -2.74 -29.63 -4.52
C PRO A 20 -3.77 -30.05 -3.47
N ALA A 21 -4.87 -29.34 -3.46
CA ALA A 21 -6.01 -29.40 -2.57
C ALA A 21 -6.29 -30.77 -1.94
N ALA A 22 -5.90 -30.93 -0.66
CA ALA A 22 -6.49 -31.91 0.23
C ALA A 22 -6.80 -31.20 1.54
N VAL A 23 -8.10 -31.12 1.86
CA VAL A 23 -8.65 -30.52 3.04
C VAL A 23 -8.07 -31.17 4.29
N ALA A 24 -7.23 -30.47 5.04
CA ALA A 24 -6.87 -30.87 6.40
C ALA A 24 -7.74 -30.05 7.36
N VAL A 25 -8.80 -30.70 7.90
CA VAL A 25 -9.56 -30.20 9.03
C VAL A 25 -8.68 -30.33 10.26
N VAL A 26 -8.33 -29.24 10.90
CA VAL A 26 -7.67 -29.22 12.21
C VAL A 26 -8.77 -29.39 13.27
N PRO A 27 -8.76 -30.48 14.09
CA PRO A 27 -9.75 -30.65 15.14
C PRO A 27 -9.33 -29.85 16.37
N GLY A 28 -10.16 -28.91 16.78
CA GLY A 28 -10.00 -28.22 18.07
C GLY A 28 -10.43 -26.78 18.18
N MET A 29 -10.92 -26.14 17.12
CA MET A 29 -11.44 -24.76 17.19
C MET A 29 -12.92 -24.75 17.56
N LYS A 30 -13.25 -24.16 18.69
CA LYS A 30 -14.60 -23.76 19.06
C LYS A 30 -14.69 -22.23 19.01
N GLY A 31 -14.90 -21.71 17.81
CA GLY A 31 -15.34 -20.34 17.56
C GLY A 31 -16.68 -20.38 16.83
N GLY A 32 -17.52 -19.39 16.99
CA GLY A 32 -18.80 -19.31 16.30
C GLY A 32 -18.61 -19.29 14.79
N THR A 33 -19.11 -20.30 14.10
CA THR A 33 -19.05 -20.40 12.64
C THR A 33 -20.39 -20.07 12.05
N SER A 34 -20.44 -19.10 11.15
CA SER A 34 -21.54 -18.95 10.20
C SER A 34 -21.13 -19.64 8.91
N THR A 35 -21.81 -20.75 8.57
CA THR A 35 -21.55 -21.49 7.34
C THR A 35 -22.50 -21.05 6.23
N ASN A 36 -21.96 -20.48 5.18
CA ASN A 36 -22.61 -20.47 3.87
C ASN A 36 -21.70 -21.23 2.88
N VAL A 37 -22.11 -22.43 2.49
CA VAL A 37 -21.34 -23.30 1.59
C VAL A 37 -21.85 -23.11 0.18
N GLY A 38 -21.11 -22.36 -0.64
CA GLY A 38 -21.27 -22.27 -2.07
C GLY A 38 -20.05 -21.58 -2.67
N ASN A 39 -19.57 -22.07 -3.81
CA ASN A 39 -18.53 -21.43 -4.65
C ASN A 39 -19.05 -20.11 -5.24
N SER A 40 -19.40 -19.14 -4.40
CA SER A 40 -19.84 -17.80 -4.82
C SER A 40 -18.75 -16.78 -4.49
N GLU A 41 -18.55 -15.82 -5.37
CA GLU A 41 -17.78 -14.61 -5.07
C GLU A 41 -18.30 -13.94 -3.79
N GLY A 42 -17.41 -13.43 -2.96
CA GLY A 42 -17.73 -12.73 -1.73
C GLY A 42 -17.06 -13.31 -0.49
N LEU A 43 -17.51 -12.86 0.67
CA LEU A 43 -17.06 -13.32 1.98
C LEU A 43 -17.59 -14.73 2.27
N GLN A 44 -16.72 -15.61 2.73
CA GLN A 44 -17.03 -17.03 2.94
C GLN A 44 -16.96 -17.44 4.41
N ASP A 45 -16.03 -16.87 5.19
CA ASP A 45 -15.83 -17.21 6.60
C ASP A 45 -15.11 -16.08 7.35
N LEU A 46 -15.43 -15.88 8.62
CA LEU A 46 -14.78 -14.93 9.52
C LEU A 46 -14.58 -15.60 10.87
N THR A 47 -13.34 -15.58 11.36
CA THR A 47 -13.01 -16.04 12.71
C THR A 47 -12.16 -15.00 13.43
N ILE A 48 -12.40 -14.83 14.74
CA ILE A 48 -11.61 -13.94 15.60
C ILE A 48 -11.03 -14.76 16.75
N GLU A 49 -9.72 -14.75 16.90
CA GLU A 49 -9.00 -15.45 17.96
C GLU A 49 -7.77 -14.65 18.40
N ASP A 50 -7.58 -14.45 19.70
CA ASP A 50 -6.44 -13.74 20.29
C ASP A 50 -6.14 -12.35 19.69
N GLY A 51 -7.17 -11.60 19.29
CA GLY A 51 -7.02 -10.28 18.67
C GLY A 51 -6.60 -10.33 17.19
N ILE A 52 -6.82 -11.46 16.53
CA ILE A 52 -6.55 -11.65 15.10
C ILE A 52 -7.84 -12.05 14.39
N ALA A 53 -8.18 -11.33 13.32
CA ALA A 53 -9.26 -11.69 12.42
C ALA A 53 -8.72 -12.50 11.25
N ALA A 54 -9.27 -13.69 11.00
CA ALA A 54 -9.01 -14.48 9.80
C ALA A 54 -10.28 -14.52 8.94
N VAL A 55 -10.18 -14.05 7.71
CA VAL A 55 -11.29 -13.95 6.77
C VAL A 55 -11.01 -14.80 5.54
N ARG A 56 -11.97 -15.65 5.16
CA ARG A 56 -11.94 -16.38 3.90
C ARG A 56 -12.87 -15.72 2.90
N PHE A 57 -12.44 -15.56 1.67
CA PHE A 57 -13.18 -14.85 0.62
C PHE A 57 -12.79 -15.35 -0.78
N ALA A 58 -13.58 -14.97 -1.78
CA ALA A 58 -13.24 -15.07 -3.19
C ALA A 58 -13.65 -13.76 -3.88
N VAL A 59 -12.74 -13.15 -4.62
CA VAL A 59 -12.96 -11.91 -5.37
C VAL A 59 -12.48 -12.07 -6.81
N SER A 60 -13.16 -11.42 -7.76
CA SER A 60 -12.78 -11.40 -9.18
C SER A 60 -11.88 -10.22 -9.53
N GLU A 61 -11.83 -9.18 -8.68
CA GLU A 61 -11.00 -7.99 -8.82
C GLU A 61 -10.39 -7.58 -7.47
N ASP A 62 -9.46 -6.63 -7.47
CA ASP A 62 -8.86 -6.11 -6.24
C ASP A 62 -9.94 -5.45 -5.38
N ALA A 63 -9.97 -5.77 -4.09
CA ALA A 63 -10.96 -5.26 -3.14
C ALA A 63 -10.31 -4.81 -1.83
N GLU A 64 -10.95 -3.88 -1.11
CA GLU A 64 -10.59 -3.55 0.27
C GLU A 64 -11.38 -4.45 1.22
N LEU A 65 -10.68 -5.26 2.00
CA LEU A 65 -11.26 -6.05 3.07
C LEU A 65 -11.14 -5.28 4.39
N VAL A 66 -12.26 -5.01 5.01
CA VAL A 66 -12.35 -4.34 6.32
C VAL A 66 -12.99 -5.29 7.31
N VAL A 67 -12.39 -5.41 8.50
CA VAL A 67 -13.01 -6.08 9.65
C VAL A 67 -13.21 -5.04 10.75
N ALA A 68 -14.42 -4.87 11.20
CA ALA A 68 -14.79 -3.99 12.31
C ALA A 68 -15.32 -4.80 13.48
N VAL A 69 -14.96 -4.44 14.70
CA VAL A 69 -15.36 -5.11 15.94
C VAL A 69 -16.13 -4.14 16.80
N TYR A 70 -17.29 -4.58 17.30
CA TYR A 70 -18.22 -3.77 18.05
C TYR A 70 -18.47 -4.39 19.43
N GLU A 71 -18.56 -3.54 20.45
CA GLU A 71 -18.97 -3.93 21.80
C GLU A 71 -20.47 -4.29 21.81
N GLU A 72 -20.82 -5.48 22.30
CA GLU A 72 -22.18 -6.01 22.17
C GLU A 72 -23.23 -5.16 22.92
N GLU A 73 -22.87 -4.65 24.10
CA GLU A 73 -23.82 -3.88 24.93
C GLU A 73 -24.07 -2.45 24.43
N SER A 74 -23.06 -1.80 23.82
CA SER A 74 -23.12 -0.39 23.41
C SER A 74 -23.28 -0.20 21.91
N GLY A 75 -22.98 -1.24 21.11
CA GLY A 75 -22.88 -1.15 19.65
C GLY A 75 -21.73 -0.24 19.16
N ARG A 76 -20.80 0.14 20.04
CA ARG A 76 -19.69 1.04 19.70
C ARG A 76 -18.57 0.25 19.06
N GLN A 77 -18.05 0.73 17.92
CA GLN A 77 -16.86 0.17 17.31
C GLN A 77 -15.64 0.36 18.23
N ILE A 78 -14.96 -0.74 18.57
CA ILE A 78 -13.84 -0.78 19.51
C ILE A 78 -12.52 -1.10 18.82
N ALA A 79 -12.56 -1.78 17.67
CA ALA A 79 -11.39 -2.08 16.87
C ALA A 79 -11.77 -2.16 15.39
N SER A 80 -10.81 -1.95 14.51
CA SER A 80 -10.93 -2.28 13.09
C SER A 80 -9.57 -2.49 12.47
N ALA A 81 -9.53 -3.31 11.41
CA ALA A 81 -8.35 -3.52 10.58
C ALA A 81 -8.77 -3.62 9.12
N LYS A 82 -7.90 -3.21 8.20
CA LYS A 82 -8.16 -3.32 6.77
C LYS A 82 -6.93 -3.74 5.98
N THR A 83 -7.16 -4.37 4.84
CA THR A 83 -6.12 -4.72 3.88
C THR A 83 -6.72 -4.78 2.47
N THR A 84 -5.89 -4.54 1.45
CA THR A 84 -6.29 -4.79 0.06
C THR A 84 -6.10 -6.27 -0.27
N VAL A 85 -7.11 -6.90 -0.85
CA VAL A 85 -7.12 -8.31 -1.26
C VAL A 85 -7.27 -8.42 -2.79
N ARG A 86 -6.73 -9.47 -3.37
CA ARG A 86 -6.64 -9.68 -4.83
C ARG A 86 -7.33 -10.98 -5.24
N PRO A 87 -7.67 -11.16 -6.52
CA PRO A 87 -8.26 -12.39 -7.04
C PRO A 87 -7.44 -13.67 -6.78
N SER A 88 -6.13 -13.53 -6.55
CA SER A 88 -5.24 -14.64 -6.18
C SER A 88 -5.30 -15.03 -4.71
N ASP A 89 -5.86 -14.17 -3.87
CA ASP A 89 -5.91 -14.36 -2.42
C ASP A 89 -7.22 -15.07 -2.06
N SER A 90 -7.18 -15.97 -1.12
CA SER A 90 -8.37 -16.71 -0.65
C SER A 90 -8.58 -16.59 0.85
N THR A 91 -7.62 -16.01 1.55
CA THR A 91 -7.67 -15.79 2.99
C THR A 91 -6.82 -14.56 3.35
N ALA A 92 -7.33 -13.71 4.22
CA ALA A 92 -6.59 -12.61 4.83
C ALA A 92 -6.56 -12.75 6.35
N ILE A 93 -5.45 -12.34 6.96
CA ILE A 93 -5.24 -12.34 8.41
C ILE A 93 -4.95 -10.89 8.82
N LEU A 94 -5.83 -10.31 9.64
CA LEU A 94 -5.76 -8.92 10.08
C LEU A 94 -5.55 -8.85 11.59
N PRO A 95 -4.45 -8.27 12.10
CA PRO A 95 -4.28 -8.00 13.52
C PRO A 95 -5.20 -6.85 13.96
N LEU A 96 -5.88 -7.03 15.09
CA LEU A 96 -6.69 -6.01 15.74
C LEU A 96 -5.86 -5.41 16.89
N ASP A 97 -5.52 -4.13 16.82
CA ASP A 97 -4.51 -3.50 17.69
C ASP A 97 -4.97 -3.22 19.15
N THR A 98 -6.12 -3.74 19.55
CA THR A 98 -6.70 -3.53 20.89
C THR A 98 -7.02 -4.85 21.58
N ALA A 99 -6.93 -4.86 22.92
CA ALA A 99 -7.46 -5.97 23.71
C ALA A 99 -8.99 -5.97 23.59
N LEU A 100 -9.56 -7.05 23.05
CA LEU A 100 -10.99 -7.19 22.85
C LEU A 100 -11.69 -7.53 24.17
N PRO A 101 -12.93 -7.03 24.44
CA PRO A 101 -13.73 -7.42 25.60
C PRO A 101 -14.19 -8.88 25.49
N GLN A 102 -14.83 -9.40 26.54
CA GLN A 102 -15.28 -10.80 26.57
C GLN A 102 -16.46 -11.09 25.64
N ASN A 103 -17.31 -10.10 25.41
CA ASN A 103 -18.46 -10.20 24.52
C ASN A 103 -18.40 -9.11 23.45
N PHE A 104 -18.30 -9.51 22.21
CA PHE A 104 -18.29 -8.61 21.06
C PHE A 104 -18.82 -9.32 19.82
N HIS A 105 -19.21 -8.55 18.80
CA HIS A 105 -19.37 -9.09 17.46
C HIS A 105 -18.40 -8.41 16.49
N ALA A 106 -18.04 -9.14 15.46
CA ALA A 106 -17.20 -8.63 14.41
C ALA A 106 -17.89 -8.78 13.05
N GLU A 107 -17.71 -7.80 12.19
CA GLU A 107 -18.20 -7.80 10.82
C GLU A 107 -17.07 -7.61 9.82
N ALA A 108 -17.05 -8.44 8.77
CA ALA A 108 -16.16 -8.30 7.64
C ALA A 108 -16.91 -7.72 6.45
N PHE A 109 -16.25 -6.82 5.71
CA PHE A 109 -16.77 -6.13 4.54
C PHE A 109 -15.76 -6.24 3.39
N LEU A 110 -16.23 -6.58 2.21
CA LEU A 110 -15.48 -6.43 0.96
C LEU A 110 -16.01 -5.19 0.24
N LEU A 111 -15.12 -4.26 -0.02
CA LEU A 111 -15.45 -2.95 -0.58
C LEU A 111 -14.69 -2.71 -1.88
N SER A 112 -15.29 -2.03 -2.84
CA SER A 112 -14.59 -1.50 -3.99
C SER A 112 -13.48 -0.54 -3.56
N PRO A 113 -12.25 -0.67 -4.09
CA PRO A 113 -11.13 0.17 -3.69
C PRO A 113 -11.26 1.63 -4.16
N ASN A 114 -12.18 1.91 -5.08
CA ASN A 114 -12.33 3.25 -5.69
C ASN A 114 -13.36 4.14 -4.99
N ASP A 115 -14.48 3.55 -4.52
CA ASP A 115 -15.63 4.29 -3.97
C ASP A 115 -16.19 3.68 -2.69
N TYR A 116 -15.56 2.60 -2.18
CA TYR A 116 -15.97 1.86 -0.99
C TYR A 116 -17.39 1.29 -1.04
N THR A 117 -17.95 1.08 -2.24
CA THR A 117 -19.23 0.37 -2.37
C THR A 117 -19.06 -1.09 -1.96
N PRO A 118 -20.03 -1.67 -1.21
CA PRO A 118 -19.99 -3.07 -0.85
C PRO A 118 -20.04 -3.98 -2.08
N LEU A 119 -19.08 -4.90 -2.20
CA LEU A 119 -19.04 -5.90 -3.28
C LEU A 119 -19.90 -7.14 -2.99
N CYS A 120 -20.21 -7.38 -1.71
CA CYS A 120 -21.13 -8.44 -1.26
C CYS A 120 -21.75 -8.06 0.08
N GLU A 121 -22.66 -8.90 0.60
CA GLU A 121 -23.17 -8.77 1.97
C GLU A 121 -22.04 -8.96 2.99
N SER A 122 -22.09 -8.20 4.10
CA SER A 122 -21.14 -8.34 5.20
C SER A 122 -21.31 -9.69 5.89
N LEU A 123 -20.21 -10.21 6.44
CA LEU A 123 -20.22 -11.45 7.24
C LEU A 123 -20.04 -11.09 8.71
N ARG A 124 -21.00 -11.45 9.55
CA ARG A 124 -20.98 -11.18 11.00
C ARG A 124 -20.74 -12.45 11.81
N VAL A 125 -19.90 -12.32 12.84
CA VAL A 125 -19.67 -13.35 13.85
C VAL A 125 -19.83 -12.78 15.26
N GLU A 126 -20.55 -13.51 16.13
CA GLU A 126 -20.67 -13.19 17.56
C GLU A 126 -19.72 -14.08 18.36
N VAL A 127 -18.91 -13.45 19.21
CA VAL A 127 -17.93 -14.16 20.04
C VAL A 127 -18.34 -14.01 21.51
N ASN A 128 -18.91 -15.09 22.07
CA ASN A 128 -19.25 -15.22 23.48
C ASN A 128 -18.35 -16.29 24.10
N GLU A 129 -17.54 -15.95 25.11
CA GLU A 129 -16.81 -16.96 25.85
C GLU A 129 -17.78 -17.89 26.62
N PRO A 130 -17.58 -19.23 26.59
CA PRO A 130 -18.32 -20.12 27.43
C PRO A 130 -17.98 -19.85 28.90
N THR A 131 -18.99 -19.54 29.72
CA THR A 131 -18.86 -19.42 31.17
C THR A 131 -18.19 -20.66 31.71
N LEU A 132 -17.03 -20.51 32.35
CA LEU A 132 -16.37 -21.53 33.15
C LEU A 132 -17.37 -22.07 34.20
N PRO A 133 -17.47 -23.41 34.42
CA PRO A 133 -18.31 -23.95 35.48
C PRO A 133 -17.74 -23.49 36.81
N THR A 134 -18.53 -22.79 37.59
CA THR A 134 -18.25 -22.47 38.96
C THR A 134 -18.21 -23.76 39.76
N GLU A 135 -17.18 -23.93 40.62
CA GLU A 135 -17.06 -24.99 41.60
C GLU A 135 -18.34 -25.20 42.45
N PRO A 136 -18.71 -26.45 42.76
CA PRO A 136 -19.90 -26.72 43.56
C PRO A 136 -19.69 -26.38 45.03
N SER A 137 -20.49 -25.47 45.57
CA SER A 137 -20.68 -25.25 46.97
C SER A 137 -21.56 -26.39 47.58
N GLU A 138 -21.12 -26.88 48.72
CA GLU A 138 -21.70 -27.95 49.55
C GLU A 138 -23.20 -27.84 49.82
N PRO A 139 -23.87 -28.98 50.16
CA PRO A 139 -25.32 -29.10 50.19
C PRO A 139 -25.96 -28.73 51.54
N THR A 140 -27.13 -28.08 51.47
CA THR A 140 -28.06 -28.02 52.62
C THR A 140 -29.31 -28.86 52.35
N GLU A 141 -29.64 -29.70 53.30
CA GLU A 141 -30.72 -30.64 53.38
C GLU A 141 -32.15 -30.07 53.27
N THR A 142 -33.03 -30.88 52.80
CA THR A 142 -34.38 -31.36 53.36
C THR A 142 -35.43 -31.30 52.28
N THR A 143 -36.20 -32.26 51.97
CA THR A 143 -37.14 -33.25 52.55
C THR A 143 -37.82 -34.02 51.38
N ALA A 144 -37.96 -35.31 51.54
CA ALA A 144 -38.85 -36.20 50.80
C ALA A 144 -40.38 -36.03 51.23
N PRO A 145 -41.37 -36.79 50.80
CA PRO A 145 -41.42 -37.98 49.93
C PRO A 145 -42.60 -38.00 48.92
N THR A 146 -42.74 -38.97 48.02
CA THR A 146 -43.79 -40.05 47.98
C THR A 146 -43.79 -40.80 46.66
N GLU A 147 -43.66 -42.11 46.76
CA GLU A 147 -43.97 -43.17 45.77
C GLU A 147 -45.52 -43.34 45.64
N PRO A 148 -46.10 -44.25 44.78
CA PRO A 148 -45.53 -45.41 44.11
C PRO A 148 -46.20 -45.78 42.75
N SER A 149 -45.69 -46.71 41.99
CA SER A 149 -46.24 -48.02 41.63
C SER A 149 -45.79 -48.58 40.29
N GLU A 150 -45.22 -49.74 40.35
CA GLU A 150 -44.98 -50.74 39.30
C GLU A 150 -46.26 -51.26 38.63
N PRO A 151 -46.25 -52.09 37.55
CA PRO A 151 -45.44 -53.33 37.46
C PRO A 151 -44.98 -53.81 36.03
N THR A 152 -43.95 -54.65 36.05
CA THR A 152 -43.67 -55.89 35.35
C THR A 152 -43.67 -56.18 33.88
N GLU A 153 -42.56 -56.79 33.51
CA GLU A 153 -42.24 -57.97 32.66
C GLU A 153 -41.76 -57.60 31.26
N THR A 154 -40.63 -58.10 30.71
CA THR A 154 -40.13 -59.49 30.61
C THR A 154 -38.65 -59.45 30.08
N ALA A 155 -37.91 -60.46 30.51
CA ALA A 155 -36.50 -60.72 30.15
C ALA A 155 -36.30 -61.26 28.75
N ALA A 156 -35.20 -60.91 28.13
CA ALA A 156 -34.40 -61.66 27.12
C ALA A 156 -33.11 -60.98 26.80
N PRO A 157 -32.05 -61.54 26.21
CA PRO A 157 -30.97 -62.18 26.88
C PRO A 157 -29.67 -61.40 26.84
N THR A 158 -28.76 -61.70 27.76
CA THR A 158 -27.39 -61.16 27.91
C THR A 158 -26.55 -61.25 26.63
N GLU A 159 -26.13 -60.13 26.14
CA GLU A 159 -24.96 -60.02 25.27
C GLU A 159 -23.68 -60.31 26.07
N PRO A 160 -22.64 -60.89 25.43
CA PRO A 160 -21.41 -61.25 26.13
C PRO A 160 -20.67 -59.99 26.48
N THR A 161 -20.25 -59.91 27.74
CA THR A 161 -19.29 -58.93 28.25
C THR A 161 -18.03 -58.92 27.35
N GLU A 162 -17.72 -57.77 26.79
CA GLU A 162 -16.40 -57.51 26.26
C GLU A 162 -15.36 -57.89 27.30
N PRO A 163 -14.23 -58.50 26.87
CA PRO A 163 -13.13 -58.80 27.79
C PRO A 163 -12.60 -57.47 28.36
N THR A 164 -12.69 -57.32 29.68
CA THR A 164 -11.92 -56.32 30.40
C THR A 164 -10.48 -56.47 30.02
N GLU A 165 -9.88 -55.41 29.40
CA GLU A 165 -8.45 -55.36 29.21
C GLU A 165 -7.75 -55.69 30.53
N PRO A 166 -6.69 -56.53 30.53
CA PRO A 166 -5.99 -56.83 31.79
C PRO A 166 -5.40 -55.53 32.33
N PRO A 167 -5.34 -55.32 33.66
CA PRO A 167 -4.81 -54.12 34.25
C PRO A 167 -3.41 -53.85 33.66
N GLU A 168 -3.21 -52.68 33.06
CA GLU A 168 -1.98 -52.29 32.41
C GLU A 168 -0.78 -52.51 33.38
N SER A 169 0.10 -53.42 33.01
CA SER A 169 1.28 -53.76 33.83
C SER A 169 2.20 -52.56 33.95
N ASN A 170 2.57 -52.15 35.15
CA ASN A 170 3.56 -51.12 35.46
C ASN A 170 5.00 -51.59 35.27
N SER A 171 5.23 -52.75 34.64
CA SER A 171 6.53 -53.32 34.37
C SER A 171 6.51 -54.24 33.18
N GLY A 172 7.64 -54.44 32.54
CA GLY A 172 7.77 -55.31 31.37
C GLY A 172 9.18 -55.36 30.80
N THR A 173 9.31 -55.87 29.58
CA THR A 173 10.60 -55.89 28.86
C THR A 173 10.69 -54.80 27.81
N CYS A 174 11.88 -54.23 27.61
CA CYS A 174 12.17 -53.15 26.63
C CYS A 174 13.48 -53.39 25.84
N GLY A 175 14.05 -54.56 25.97
CA GLY A 175 15.24 -55.07 25.30
C GLY A 175 15.34 -56.59 25.55
N GLU A 176 16.35 -57.28 24.98
CA GLU A 176 16.54 -58.70 25.20
C GLU A 176 16.72 -59.03 26.69
N ASN A 177 17.55 -58.21 27.38
CA ASN A 177 17.84 -58.37 28.78
C ASN A 177 17.54 -57.08 29.56
N LEU A 178 16.65 -56.23 29.04
CA LEU A 178 16.24 -54.99 29.71
C LEU A 178 14.76 -55.07 30.13
N THR A 179 14.54 -54.60 31.36
CA THR A 179 13.21 -54.47 31.94
C THR A 179 12.92 -53.00 32.29
N TRP A 180 11.65 -52.66 32.29
CA TRP A 180 11.19 -51.35 32.76
C TRP A 180 10.18 -51.48 33.90
N THR A 181 10.18 -50.52 34.79
CA THR A 181 9.22 -50.39 35.86
C THR A 181 8.77 -48.92 35.96
N LEU A 182 7.50 -48.68 36.24
CA LEU A 182 6.92 -47.36 36.45
C LEU A 182 6.31 -47.32 37.85
N ASP A 183 6.83 -46.44 38.70
CA ASP A 183 6.32 -46.27 40.06
C ASP A 183 5.11 -45.32 40.15
N GLU A 184 4.52 -45.21 41.36
CA GLU A 184 3.37 -44.36 41.65
C GLU A 184 3.64 -42.87 41.51
N ASN A 185 4.91 -42.44 41.52
CA ASN A 185 5.33 -41.06 41.32
C ASN A 185 5.59 -40.74 39.82
N GLY A 186 5.37 -41.69 38.93
CA GLY A 186 5.65 -41.55 37.51
C GLY A 186 7.13 -41.59 37.16
N VAL A 187 7.95 -42.25 37.98
CA VAL A 187 9.37 -42.47 37.66
C VAL A 187 9.50 -43.79 36.90
N LEU A 188 9.94 -43.69 35.65
CA LEU A 188 10.24 -44.81 34.76
C LEU A 188 11.70 -45.25 34.95
N THR A 189 11.93 -46.46 35.42
CA THR A 189 13.28 -47.05 35.58
C THR A 189 13.50 -48.11 34.53
N ILE A 190 14.62 -48.01 33.80
CA ILE A 190 15.09 -49.03 32.82
C ILE A 190 16.34 -49.68 33.40
N SER A 191 16.30 -50.97 33.60
CA SER A 191 17.36 -51.78 34.25
C SER A 191 17.69 -53.01 33.46
N GLY A 192 18.92 -53.58 33.68
CA GLY A 192 19.41 -54.77 33.00
C GLY A 192 20.65 -54.48 32.17
N THR A 193 20.92 -55.32 31.14
CA THR A 193 22.14 -55.20 30.32
C THR A 193 21.82 -55.29 28.84
N GLY A 194 22.48 -54.39 28.03
CA GLY A 194 22.41 -54.42 26.57
C GLY A 194 21.54 -53.27 25.98
N ASP A 195 21.07 -53.50 24.79
CA ASP A 195 20.39 -52.48 23.97
C ASP A 195 18.86 -52.45 24.19
N MET A 196 18.32 -51.22 24.28
CA MET A 196 16.87 -51.00 24.24
C MET A 196 16.32 -51.22 22.84
N TYR A 197 15.10 -51.77 22.72
CA TYR A 197 14.43 -51.89 21.46
C TYR A 197 14.16 -50.50 20.82
N ASN A 198 14.17 -50.45 19.47
CA ASN A 198 13.73 -49.29 18.74
C ASN A 198 12.21 -49.34 18.61
N TYR A 199 11.60 -48.14 18.76
CA TYR A 199 10.16 -47.94 18.60
C TYR A 199 9.87 -47.03 17.41
N ASN A 200 8.62 -46.94 17.01
CA ASN A 200 8.14 -46.09 15.92
C ASN A 200 6.61 -45.89 16.01
N SER A 201 6.02 -45.20 15.04
CA SER A 201 4.58 -44.93 14.99
C SER A 201 3.70 -46.17 15.07
N ASN A 202 4.16 -47.34 14.58
CA ASN A 202 3.43 -48.61 14.55
C ASN A 202 3.77 -49.54 15.72
N ASN A 203 4.91 -49.33 16.36
CA ASN A 203 5.37 -50.11 17.51
C ASN A 203 5.82 -49.15 18.59
N LYS A 204 4.89 -48.72 19.44
CA LYS A 204 5.12 -47.76 20.51
C LYS A 204 5.86 -48.36 21.68
N ALA A 205 6.60 -47.50 22.42
CA ALA A 205 7.20 -47.92 23.68
C ALA A 205 6.10 -48.38 24.67
N PRO A 206 6.37 -49.42 25.52
CA PRO A 206 5.38 -49.94 26.47
C PRO A 206 4.77 -48.92 27.46
N TRP A 207 5.45 -47.81 27.67
CA TRP A 207 5.01 -46.67 28.50
C TRP A 207 4.43 -45.50 27.73
N PHE A 208 4.25 -45.67 26.41
CA PHE A 208 3.63 -44.62 25.56
C PHE A 208 2.19 -44.28 26.05
N GLY A 209 1.89 -43.00 26.18
CA GLY A 209 0.58 -42.54 26.66
C GLY A 209 0.42 -42.53 28.18
N ARG A 210 1.44 -42.96 28.94
CA ARG A 210 1.43 -42.88 30.39
C ARG A 210 2.07 -41.56 30.88
N THR A 211 1.73 -41.13 32.06
CA THR A 211 2.33 -39.97 32.71
C THR A 211 3.73 -40.34 33.26
N ILE A 212 4.77 -39.98 32.54
CA ILE A 212 6.16 -40.13 32.96
C ILE A 212 6.67 -38.77 33.45
N ASN A 213 6.99 -38.68 34.74
CA ASN A 213 7.52 -37.45 35.39
C ASN A 213 9.05 -37.40 35.36
N ALA A 214 9.68 -38.54 35.43
CA ALA A 214 11.14 -38.70 35.32
C ALA A 214 11.50 -40.07 34.78
N ALA A 215 12.69 -40.18 34.17
CA ALA A 215 13.25 -41.45 33.73
C ALA A 215 14.65 -41.68 34.31
N VAL A 216 14.94 -42.93 34.67
CA VAL A 216 16.27 -43.39 35.13
C VAL A 216 16.72 -44.53 34.26
N ILE A 217 17.81 -44.34 33.52
CA ILE A 217 18.49 -45.36 32.73
C ILE A 217 19.69 -45.87 33.56
N GLU A 218 19.62 -47.07 34.07
CA GLU A 218 20.62 -47.64 34.96
C GLU A 218 21.87 -48.16 34.24
N ASP A 219 22.93 -48.37 35.01
CA ASP A 219 24.18 -48.97 34.50
C ASP A 219 23.92 -50.37 33.91
N GLY A 220 24.59 -50.68 32.79
CA GLY A 220 24.42 -51.90 32.01
C GLY A 220 23.58 -51.67 30.74
N VAL A 221 22.73 -50.65 30.70
CA VAL A 221 22.04 -50.25 29.46
C VAL A 221 23.04 -49.65 28.49
N THR A 222 23.15 -50.14 27.28
CA THR A 222 24.16 -49.73 26.29
C THR A 222 23.60 -48.77 25.23
N SER A 223 22.30 -48.84 24.96
CA SER A 223 21.65 -47.89 24.07
C SER A 223 20.23 -47.52 24.50
N ILE A 224 19.84 -46.29 24.16
CA ILE A 224 18.43 -45.82 24.21
C ILE A 224 17.85 -46.01 22.78
N GLY A 225 16.73 -46.71 22.68
CA GLY A 225 16.12 -46.97 21.38
C GLY A 225 15.53 -45.72 20.71
N SER A 226 15.39 -45.78 19.40
CA SER A 226 14.68 -44.74 18.64
C SER A 226 13.24 -44.57 19.15
N GLU A 227 12.77 -43.34 19.24
CA GLU A 227 11.44 -42.95 19.73
C GLU A 227 11.06 -43.47 21.13
N ALA A 228 12.03 -43.95 21.93
CA ALA A 228 11.77 -44.63 23.18
C ALA A 228 11.00 -43.75 24.22
N PHE A 229 11.30 -42.45 24.30
CA PHE A 229 10.60 -41.51 25.16
C PHE A 229 9.85 -40.45 24.36
N ASN A 230 9.55 -40.72 23.09
CA ASN A 230 8.81 -39.77 22.24
C ASN A 230 7.47 -39.43 22.90
N SER A 231 7.17 -38.11 22.97
CA SER A 231 5.92 -37.59 23.57
C SER A 231 5.76 -37.79 25.08
N CYS A 232 6.82 -38.06 25.83
CA CYS A 232 6.80 -38.06 27.30
C CYS A 232 6.78 -36.59 27.81
N SER A 233 5.69 -35.85 27.53
CA SER A 233 5.59 -34.40 27.72
C SER A 233 5.67 -33.91 29.19
N HIS A 234 5.35 -34.77 30.13
CA HIS A 234 5.41 -34.47 31.57
C HIS A 234 6.81 -34.73 32.18
N MET A 235 7.69 -35.44 31.45
CA MET A 235 9.00 -35.77 31.92
C MET A 235 9.90 -34.53 32.08
N THR A 236 10.22 -34.19 33.31
CA THR A 236 11.05 -33.00 33.65
C THR A 236 12.53 -33.31 33.75
N ASN A 237 12.90 -34.57 34.01
CA ASN A 237 14.28 -34.99 34.23
C ASN A 237 14.51 -36.39 33.64
N VAL A 238 15.72 -36.62 33.12
CA VAL A 238 16.21 -37.93 32.73
C VAL A 238 17.65 -38.13 33.27
N THR A 239 17.89 -39.25 33.91
CA THR A 239 19.24 -39.68 34.33
C THR A 239 19.71 -40.81 33.41
N ILE A 240 20.82 -40.58 32.71
CA ILE A 240 21.37 -41.55 31.75
C ILE A 240 22.71 -42.06 32.26
N ALA A 241 22.83 -43.38 32.51
CA ALA A 241 24.07 -43.99 32.99
C ALA A 241 25.22 -43.89 31.98
N SER A 242 26.43 -43.95 32.49
CA SER A 242 27.67 -43.84 31.69
C SER A 242 27.89 -45.01 30.72
N SER A 243 27.21 -46.12 30.92
CA SER A 243 27.22 -47.28 30.05
C SER A 243 26.54 -47.03 28.69
N VAL A 244 25.67 -46.02 28.58
CA VAL A 244 24.99 -45.68 27.33
C VAL A 244 25.97 -45.05 26.34
N THR A 245 26.10 -45.69 25.18
CA THR A 245 26.97 -45.25 24.06
C THR A 245 26.23 -44.77 22.84
N ARG A 246 24.89 -45.01 22.76
CA ARG A 246 24.03 -44.62 21.67
C ARG A 246 22.68 -44.10 22.18
N ILE A 247 22.22 -42.99 21.58
CA ILE A 247 20.87 -42.45 21.76
C ILE A 247 20.23 -42.40 20.37
N GLY A 248 19.19 -43.23 20.19
CA GLY A 248 18.56 -43.39 18.87
C GLY A 248 17.76 -42.18 18.41
N THR A 249 17.40 -42.21 17.12
CA THR A 249 16.63 -41.15 16.44
C THR A 249 15.33 -40.84 17.18
N SER A 250 15.06 -39.55 17.40
CA SER A 250 13.85 -39.05 18.07
C SER A 250 13.60 -39.62 19.48
N ALA A 251 14.62 -40.10 20.16
CA ALA A 251 14.48 -40.81 21.44
C ALA A 251 13.73 -39.96 22.49
N PHE A 252 13.94 -38.67 22.56
CA PHE A 252 13.28 -37.72 23.47
C PHE A 252 12.47 -36.64 22.75
N THR A 253 12.08 -36.85 21.51
CA THR A 253 11.26 -35.88 20.78
C THR A 253 9.94 -35.62 21.52
N LEU A 254 9.48 -34.34 21.58
CA LEU A 254 8.26 -33.92 22.26
C LEU A 254 8.27 -34.15 23.80
N CYS A 255 9.43 -34.32 24.42
CA CYS A 255 9.58 -34.26 25.85
C CYS A 255 9.55 -32.79 26.32
N SER A 256 8.41 -32.14 26.18
CA SER A 256 8.24 -30.69 26.40
C SER A 256 8.46 -30.27 27.87
N GLY A 257 8.36 -31.19 28.82
CA GLY A 257 8.69 -30.97 30.25
C GLY A 257 10.17 -30.91 30.57
N LEU A 258 11.04 -31.52 29.73
CA LEU A 258 12.44 -31.73 29.97
C LEU A 258 13.20 -30.40 30.05
N THR A 259 13.99 -30.22 31.15
CA THR A 259 14.66 -28.92 31.38
C THR A 259 16.17 -28.98 31.17
N ASP A 260 16.82 -30.06 31.60
CA ASP A 260 18.28 -30.22 31.58
C ASP A 260 18.64 -31.66 31.24
N VAL A 261 19.66 -31.87 30.42
CA VAL A 261 20.16 -33.20 30.03
C VAL A 261 21.67 -33.23 30.03
N VAL A 262 22.20 -34.33 30.59
CA VAL A 262 23.61 -34.66 30.46
C VAL A 262 23.75 -35.88 29.57
N VAL A 263 24.37 -35.68 28.38
CA VAL A 263 24.68 -36.76 27.45
C VAL A 263 25.91 -37.53 27.93
N PRO A 264 25.87 -38.87 28.06
CA PRO A 264 26.99 -39.65 28.59
C PRO A 264 28.26 -39.61 27.72
N PHE A 265 29.40 -39.77 28.32
CA PHE A 265 30.72 -39.67 27.70
C PHE A 265 30.89 -40.69 26.50
N GLY A 266 30.25 -41.86 26.58
CA GLY A 266 30.33 -42.88 25.53
C GLY A 266 29.58 -42.53 24.23
N VAL A 267 28.73 -41.55 24.22
CA VAL A 267 27.96 -41.12 23.04
C VAL A 267 28.84 -40.32 22.11
N THR A 268 29.09 -40.86 20.92
CA THR A 268 29.97 -40.23 19.90
C THR A 268 29.23 -39.43 18.84
N ASN A 269 27.89 -39.56 18.72
CA ASN A 269 27.05 -38.76 17.84
C ASN A 269 25.63 -38.63 18.44
N LEU A 270 24.96 -37.54 18.12
CA LEU A 270 23.51 -37.41 18.32
C LEU A 270 22.79 -37.68 17.01
N GLU A 271 21.93 -38.70 17.04
CA GLU A 271 21.11 -39.01 15.89
C GLU A 271 20.02 -37.94 15.58
N GLY A 272 19.26 -38.11 14.50
CA GLY A 272 18.25 -37.10 14.14
C GLY A 272 17.14 -36.95 15.19
N GLY A 273 16.74 -35.69 15.47
CA GLY A 273 15.56 -35.39 16.30
C GLY A 273 15.67 -35.74 17.78
N VAL A 274 16.84 -36.13 18.30
CA VAL A 274 16.98 -36.70 19.68
C VAL A 274 16.24 -35.87 20.73
N PHE A 275 16.36 -34.55 20.73
CA PHE A 275 15.71 -33.61 21.64
C PHE A 275 14.75 -32.65 20.90
N GLY A 276 14.27 -33.02 19.71
CA GLY A 276 13.35 -32.18 18.93
C GLY A 276 12.09 -31.85 19.75
N GLN A 277 11.64 -30.60 19.68
CA GLN A 277 10.46 -30.12 20.39
C GLN A 277 10.47 -30.25 21.93
N CYS A 278 11.65 -30.30 22.51
CA CYS A 278 11.84 -30.17 23.97
C CYS A 278 11.75 -28.69 24.38
N GLY A 279 10.56 -28.09 24.32
CA GLY A 279 10.32 -26.66 24.43
C GLY A 279 10.77 -26.02 25.74
N ASN A 280 10.91 -26.78 26.85
CA ASN A 280 11.41 -26.32 28.13
C ASN A 280 12.92 -26.57 28.35
N LEU A 281 13.59 -27.26 27.41
CA LEU A 281 15.00 -27.56 27.52
C LEU A 281 15.85 -26.29 27.61
N ARG A 282 16.60 -26.12 28.69
CA ARG A 282 17.39 -24.92 29.01
C ARG A 282 18.88 -25.15 28.86
N SER A 283 19.35 -26.34 29.24
CA SER A 283 20.74 -26.74 29.11
C SER A 283 20.91 -28.17 28.63
N VAL A 284 21.95 -28.39 27.87
CA VAL A 284 22.42 -29.71 27.42
C VAL A 284 23.94 -29.72 27.58
N THR A 285 24.43 -30.71 28.33
CA THR A 285 25.88 -30.97 28.43
C THR A 285 26.23 -32.06 27.40
N LEU A 286 27.05 -31.69 26.44
CA LEU A 286 27.58 -32.61 25.43
C LEU A 286 28.96 -33.12 25.85
N PRO A 287 29.30 -34.41 25.68
CA PRO A 287 30.61 -34.97 26.04
C PRO A 287 31.68 -34.59 25.00
N GLU A 288 32.92 -34.44 25.49
CA GLU A 288 34.05 -34.44 24.57
C GLU A 288 34.11 -35.79 23.84
N GLY A 289 34.43 -35.78 22.56
CA GLY A 289 34.40 -37.00 21.69
C GLY A 289 33.16 -37.15 20.83
N ILE A 290 32.08 -36.32 21.04
CA ILE A 290 30.97 -36.26 20.11
C ILE A 290 31.44 -35.63 18.79
N THR A 291 31.16 -36.27 17.67
CA THR A 291 31.66 -35.85 16.35
C THR A 291 30.62 -35.19 15.47
N SER A 292 29.33 -35.42 15.75
CA SER A 292 28.26 -34.83 14.97
C SER A 292 26.99 -34.57 15.82
N ILE A 293 26.29 -33.51 15.44
CA ILE A 293 24.93 -33.16 15.87
C ILE A 293 24.00 -33.43 14.68
N GLY A 294 23.07 -34.39 14.84
CA GLY A 294 22.23 -34.87 13.77
C GLY A 294 21.17 -33.86 13.28
N TYR A 295 20.44 -34.26 12.25
CA TYR A 295 19.29 -33.51 11.72
C TYR A 295 18.22 -33.28 12.80
N ALA A 296 17.72 -32.05 12.95
CA ALA A 296 16.65 -31.65 13.87
C ALA A 296 16.90 -31.99 15.36
N THR A 297 18.14 -32.21 15.78
CA THR A 297 18.46 -32.65 17.15
C THR A 297 17.88 -31.76 18.24
N PHE A 298 17.90 -30.44 18.07
CA PHE A 298 17.35 -29.44 19.01
C PHE A 298 16.27 -28.58 18.35
N PHE A 299 15.58 -29.12 17.36
CA PHE A 299 14.47 -28.47 16.67
C PHE A 299 13.41 -28.01 17.68
N ASP A 300 12.98 -26.75 17.63
CA ASP A 300 11.98 -26.16 18.54
C ASP A 300 12.34 -26.23 20.04
N CYS A 301 13.62 -26.30 20.40
CA CYS A 301 14.07 -26.14 21.80
C CYS A 301 14.01 -24.66 22.22
N ASN A 302 12.78 -24.16 22.38
CA ASN A 302 12.48 -22.71 22.50
C ASN A 302 13.09 -22.03 23.72
N LYS A 303 13.53 -22.77 24.77
CA LYS A 303 14.17 -22.22 25.97
C LYS A 303 15.66 -22.44 26.03
N LEU A 304 16.27 -23.13 25.06
CA LEU A 304 17.71 -23.33 24.99
C LEU A 304 18.41 -21.99 24.74
N ALA A 305 19.08 -21.47 25.77
CA ALA A 305 19.68 -20.13 25.72
C ALA A 305 21.12 -20.14 25.21
N SER A 306 21.83 -21.22 25.47
CA SER A 306 23.19 -21.48 24.99
C SER A 306 23.50 -22.98 25.05
N ILE A 307 24.44 -23.40 24.24
CA ILE A 307 25.01 -24.74 24.26
C ILE A 307 26.50 -24.66 23.93
N VAL A 308 27.31 -25.44 24.62
CA VAL A 308 28.76 -25.59 24.34
C VAL A 308 28.92 -26.73 23.34
N ILE A 309 29.41 -26.41 22.14
CA ILE A 309 29.73 -27.41 21.12
C ILE A 309 31.16 -27.87 21.33
N PRO A 310 31.39 -29.17 21.61
CA PRO A 310 32.73 -29.70 21.81
C PRO A 310 33.64 -29.53 20.58
N SER A 311 34.94 -29.43 20.84
CA SER A 311 35.94 -29.25 19.75
C SER A 311 36.05 -30.41 18.78
N SER A 312 35.53 -31.57 19.16
CA SER A 312 35.46 -32.79 18.36
C SER A 312 34.35 -32.80 17.31
N VAL A 313 33.37 -31.87 17.39
CA VAL A 313 32.27 -31.79 16.45
C VAL A 313 32.74 -31.25 15.10
N THR A 314 32.51 -32.03 14.05
CA THR A 314 32.86 -31.69 12.66
C THR A 314 31.66 -31.33 11.80
N SER A 315 30.45 -31.73 12.21
CA SER A 315 29.24 -31.44 11.45
C SER A 315 28.02 -31.15 12.30
N ILE A 316 27.20 -30.20 11.85
CA ILE A 316 25.88 -29.87 12.38
C ILE A 316 24.85 -30.12 11.30
N GLY A 317 23.89 -30.99 11.58
CA GLY A 317 22.84 -31.41 10.64
C GLY A 317 21.86 -30.28 10.29
N GLY A 318 21.05 -30.54 9.26
CA GLY A 318 20.00 -29.59 8.88
C GLY A 318 18.96 -29.40 9.99
N VAL A 319 18.39 -28.21 10.09
CA VAL A 319 17.39 -27.78 11.11
C VAL A 319 17.79 -28.12 12.57
N ALA A 320 19.08 -28.36 12.84
CA ALA A 320 19.54 -28.85 14.15
C ALA A 320 19.17 -27.92 15.32
N PHE A 321 19.18 -26.61 15.12
CA PHE A 321 18.80 -25.58 16.10
C PHE A 321 17.65 -24.71 15.61
N PHE A 322 16.83 -25.21 14.70
CA PHE A 322 15.67 -24.51 14.18
C PHE A 322 14.75 -24.03 15.33
N ASN A 323 14.35 -22.74 15.31
CA ASN A 323 13.51 -22.10 16.34
C ASN A 323 14.08 -22.16 17.78
N CYS A 324 15.38 -22.26 17.99
CA CYS A 324 15.98 -22.04 19.32
C CYS A 324 15.90 -20.55 19.72
N ASN A 325 14.67 -20.07 19.96
CA ASN A 325 14.33 -18.63 20.08
C ASN A 325 14.96 -17.91 21.28
N LYS A 326 15.56 -18.64 22.23
CA LYS A 326 16.25 -18.06 23.40
C LYS A 326 17.77 -18.07 23.26
N MET A 327 18.30 -18.73 22.23
CA MET A 327 19.75 -18.80 22.02
C MET A 327 20.28 -17.38 21.71
N THR A 328 21.14 -16.88 22.61
CA THR A 328 21.76 -15.55 22.46
C THR A 328 23.15 -15.61 21.86
N SER A 329 23.85 -16.73 22.08
CA SER A 329 25.18 -16.96 21.54
C SER A 329 25.43 -18.45 21.33
N ILE A 330 26.31 -18.79 20.42
CA ILE A 330 26.84 -20.13 20.22
C ILE A 330 28.29 -20.03 19.77
N SER A 331 29.18 -20.83 20.38
CA SER A 331 30.56 -20.94 19.95
C SER A 331 30.72 -22.17 19.09
N LEU A 332 31.00 -21.94 17.81
CA LEU A 332 31.26 -23.00 16.84
C LEU A 332 32.75 -23.25 16.73
N PRO A 333 33.26 -24.47 17.04
CA PRO A 333 34.68 -24.80 16.92
C PRO A 333 35.14 -24.74 15.45
N ASP A 334 36.42 -24.36 15.26
CA ASP A 334 37.03 -24.21 13.94
C ASP A 334 37.15 -25.54 13.15
N GLY A 335 36.92 -26.72 13.81
CA GLY A 335 36.87 -28.04 13.16
C GLY A 335 35.60 -28.35 12.39
N ILE A 336 34.57 -27.52 12.49
CA ILE A 336 33.28 -27.75 11.78
C ILE A 336 33.46 -27.50 10.28
N THR A 337 33.26 -28.54 9.49
CA THR A 337 33.33 -28.51 8.03
C THR A 337 31.97 -28.42 7.34
N GLU A 338 30.89 -28.68 8.10
CA GLU A 338 29.52 -28.64 7.58
C GLU A 338 28.53 -28.06 8.61
N ILE A 339 27.76 -27.06 8.21
CA ILE A 339 26.53 -26.58 8.85
C ILE A 339 25.41 -26.84 7.87
N GLY A 340 24.45 -27.67 8.24
CA GLY A 340 23.37 -28.11 7.37
C GLY A 340 22.38 -27.00 7.00
N LYS A 341 21.53 -27.30 6.04
CA LYS A 341 20.45 -26.41 5.61
C LYS A 341 19.54 -26.07 6.81
N GLU A 342 19.21 -24.78 6.95
CA GLU A 342 18.27 -24.29 7.96
C GLU A 342 18.72 -24.55 9.42
N ALA A 343 20.02 -24.82 9.64
CA ALA A 343 20.52 -25.28 10.93
C ALA A 343 20.20 -24.32 12.09
N PHE A 344 20.23 -23.01 11.87
CA PHE A 344 19.94 -21.96 12.85
C PHE A 344 18.74 -21.10 12.42
N TRP A 345 17.84 -21.65 11.61
CA TRP A 345 16.65 -20.91 11.17
C TRP A 345 15.88 -20.40 12.40
N ASN A 346 15.55 -19.08 12.37
CA ASN A 346 14.76 -18.39 13.38
C ASN A 346 15.34 -18.47 14.81
N CYS A 347 16.68 -18.57 14.96
CA CYS A 347 17.36 -18.28 16.22
C CYS A 347 17.32 -16.76 16.47
N CYS A 348 16.12 -16.20 16.66
CA CYS A 348 15.85 -14.76 16.60
C CYS A 348 16.54 -13.93 17.70
N LYS A 349 17.15 -14.57 18.71
CA LYS A 349 17.91 -13.93 19.78
C LYS A 349 19.41 -14.06 19.64
N LEU A 350 19.88 -14.78 18.61
CA LEU A 350 21.31 -14.95 18.36
C LEU A 350 21.91 -13.58 17.98
N GLU A 351 22.75 -13.03 18.87
CA GLU A 351 23.34 -11.69 18.74
C GLU A 351 24.66 -11.71 17.97
N SER A 352 25.40 -12.81 18.11
CA SER A 352 26.66 -13.02 17.40
C SER A 352 26.93 -14.50 17.14
N VAL A 353 27.63 -14.80 16.07
CA VAL A 353 28.14 -16.12 15.74
C VAL A 353 29.47 -16.00 15.00
N LYS A 354 30.50 -16.70 15.48
CA LYS A 354 31.74 -16.86 14.72
C LYS A 354 31.58 -18.03 13.75
N ILE A 355 31.54 -17.73 12.48
CA ILE A 355 31.47 -18.77 11.42
C ILE A 355 32.84 -19.45 11.34
N PRO A 356 32.95 -20.81 11.42
CA PRO A 356 34.23 -21.51 11.35
C PRO A 356 34.94 -21.31 10.01
N SER A 357 36.24 -21.07 10.04
CA SER A 357 37.07 -20.87 8.84
C SER A 357 37.30 -22.15 8.03
N SER A 358 36.97 -23.32 8.57
CA SER A 358 36.99 -24.62 7.88
C SER A 358 35.80 -24.83 6.92
N LEU A 359 34.76 -23.98 7.04
CA LEU A 359 33.62 -24.04 6.13
C LEU A 359 34.01 -23.57 4.73
N THR A 360 33.64 -24.34 3.72
CA THR A 360 33.75 -23.94 2.31
C THR A 360 32.44 -23.39 1.74
N LYS A 361 31.33 -23.60 2.47
CA LYS A 361 30.00 -23.25 2.03
C LYS A 361 29.11 -22.82 3.20
N ILE A 362 28.31 -21.76 3.03
CA ILE A 362 27.20 -21.44 3.93
C ILE A 362 25.92 -21.95 3.26
N ASN A 363 25.30 -22.95 3.84
CA ASN A 363 24.16 -23.64 3.26
C ASN A 363 22.87 -22.78 3.23
N GLU A 364 21.91 -23.20 2.39
CA GLU A 364 20.60 -22.54 2.22
C GLU A 364 19.94 -22.31 3.58
N LYS A 365 19.54 -21.05 3.82
CA LYS A 365 18.82 -20.59 5.02
C LYS A 365 19.52 -20.93 6.36
N ALA A 366 20.82 -21.20 6.36
CA ALA A 366 21.53 -21.64 7.55
C ALA A 366 21.32 -20.73 8.76
N PHE A 367 21.25 -19.41 8.55
CA PHE A 367 21.02 -18.36 9.57
C PHE A 367 19.79 -17.51 9.27
N TYR A 368 18.82 -18.05 8.54
CA TYR A 368 17.58 -17.35 8.19
C TYR A 368 16.83 -16.90 9.46
N GLY A 369 16.43 -15.63 9.51
CA GLY A 369 15.65 -15.12 10.65
C GLY A 369 16.42 -14.97 11.96
N CYS A 370 17.76 -14.99 11.94
CA CYS A 370 18.59 -14.61 13.09
C CYS A 370 18.53 -13.08 13.28
N SER A 371 17.33 -12.58 13.62
CA SER A 371 16.99 -11.15 13.57
C SER A 371 17.72 -10.28 14.59
N SER A 372 18.42 -10.85 15.57
CA SER A 372 19.26 -10.12 16.53
C SER A 372 20.73 -10.08 16.15
N LEU A 373 21.15 -10.80 15.11
CA LEU A 373 22.54 -10.82 14.66
C LEU A 373 22.98 -9.42 14.22
N THR A 374 24.08 -8.90 14.82
CA THR A 374 24.56 -7.53 14.58
C THR A 374 25.56 -7.43 13.44
N ASP A 375 26.36 -8.49 13.22
CA ASP A 375 27.41 -8.52 12.24
C ASP A 375 27.42 -9.85 11.49
N ILE A 376 27.64 -9.79 10.17
CA ILE A 376 27.79 -10.96 9.30
C ILE A 376 29.21 -10.92 8.72
N THR A 377 30.11 -11.69 9.34
CA THR A 377 31.50 -11.84 8.89
C THR A 377 31.70 -13.22 8.29
N ILE A 378 31.82 -13.28 6.96
CA ILE A 378 32.11 -14.53 6.24
C ILE A 378 33.62 -14.75 6.29
N PRO A 379 34.13 -15.90 6.78
CA PRO A 379 35.56 -16.15 6.83
C PRO A 379 36.17 -16.47 5.48
N GLU A 380 37.46 -16.21 5.32
CA GLU A 380 38.24 -16.70 4.17
C GLU A 380 38.15 -18.24 4.11
N GLY A 381 38.08 -18.79 2.88
CA GLY A 381 37.85 -20.20 2.62
C GLY A 381 36.42 -20.54 2.19
N VAL A 382 35.40 -19.72 2.57
CA VAL A 382 34.06 -19.87 2.05
C VAL A 382 34.04 -19.46 0.59
N THR A 383 33.60 -20.36 -0.28
CA THR A 383 33.50 -20.15 -1.73
C THR A 383 32.07 -19.85 -2.20
N SER A 384 31.06 -20.33 -1.45
CA SER A 384 29.66 -20.08 -1.77
C SER A 384 28.80 -19.72 -0.55
N ILE A 385 27.88 -18.77 -0.76
CA ILE A 385 26.81 -18.40 0.15
C ILE A 385 25.51 -18.75 -0.57
N GLU A 386 24.75 -19.71 0.00
CA GLU A 386 23.56 -20.24 -0.67
C GLU A 386 22.31 -19.38 -0.43
N ALA A 387 21.22 -19.76 -1.09
CA ALA A 387 19.98 -19.00 -1.08
C ALA A 387 19.48 -18.71 0.34
N SER A 388 19.12 -17.45 0.59
CA SER A 388 18.55 -16.96 1.84
C SER A 388 19.39 -17.25 3.09
N ALA A 389 20.70 -17.50 2.96
CA ALA A 389 21.57 -17.95 4.06
C ALA A 389 21.49 -17.05 5.29
N PHE A 390 21.39 -15.73 5.12
CA PHE A 390 21.26 -14.72 6.18
C PHE A 390 20.02 -13.83 5.99
N ALA A 391 19.01 -14.30 5.26
CA ALA A 391 17.81 -13.51 5.07
C ALA A 391 17.12 -13.22 6.43
N TYR A 392 16.55 -12.02 6.56
CA TYR A 392 15.90 -11.53 7.78
C TYR A 392 16.80 -11.37 9.01
N CYS A 393 18.13 -11.25 8.81
CA CYS A 393 19.04 -10.79 9.86
C CYS A 393 18.90 -9.26 10.04
N SER A 394 17.71 -8.82 10.49
CA SER A 394 17.25 -7.43 10.43
C SER A 394 18.03 -6.43 11.28
N LYS A 395 18.86 -6.89 12.23
CA LYS A 395 19.74 -6.04 13.04
C LYS A 395 21.18 -6.00 12.53
N ALA A 396 21.53 -6.80 11.51
CA ALA A 396 22.88 -6.77 10.95
C ALA A 396 23.21 -5.38 10.40
N GLU A 397 24.27 -4.78 10.93
CA GLU A 397 24.74 -3.44 10.57
C GLU A 397 25.87 -3.52 9.53
N SER A 398 26.60 -4.64 9.50
CA SER A 398 27.70 -4.88 8.56
C SER A 398 27.64 -6.28 7.93
N ILE A 399 28.11 -6.36 6.69
CA ILE A 399 28.33 -7.61 5.95
C ILE A 399 29.75 -7.55 5.38
N THR A 400 30.58 -8.52 5.78
CA THR A 400 31.93 -8.70 5.23
C THR A 400 31.98 -9.94 4.36
N ILE A 401 32.25 -9.78 3.04
CA ILE A 401 32.34 -10.85 2.06
C ILE A 401 33.81 -10.97 1.63
N PRO A 402 34.49 -12.11 1.88
CA PRO A 402 35.89 -12.26 1.56
C PRO A 402 36.14 -12.55 0.07
N SER A 403 37.37 -12.41 -0.36
CA SER A 403 37.80 -12.66 -1.74
C SER A 403 37.76 -14.13 -2.18
N SER A 404 37.53 -15.04 -1.27
CA SER A 404 37.33 -16.47 -1.57
C SER A 404 35.93 -16.77 -2.15
N VAL A 405 34.92 -15.91 -1.90
CA VAL A 405 33.56 -16.11 -2.36
C VAL A 405 33.45 -15.91 -3.88
N THR A 406 32.92 -16.93 -4.57
CA THR A 406 32.68 -16.90 -6.01
C THR A 406 31.19 -16.92 -6.37
N ARG A 407 30.32 -17.36 -5.43
CA ARG A 407 28.86 -17.46 -5.60
C ARG A 407 28.10 -16.86 -4.43
N ILE A 408 27.05 -16.09 -4.74
CA ILE A 408 26.04 -15.60 -3.77
C ILE A 408 24.67 -15.95 -4.31
N GLY A 409 23.95 -16.85 -3.60
CA GLY A 409 22.64 -17.35 -3.95
C GLY A 409 21.52 -16.34 -3.74
N ALA A 410 20.35 -16.68 -4.29
CA ALA A 410 19.18 -15.82 -4.26
C ALA A 410 18.79 -15.39 -2.83
N ALA A 411 18.48 -14.11 -2.67
CA ALA A 411 18.01 -13.53 -1.39
C ALA A 411 18.95 -13.78 -0.19
N ALA A 412 20.26 -14.02 -0.42
CA ALA A 412 21.21 -14.41 0.62
C ALA A 412 21.21 -13.46 1.83
N PHE A 413 21.03 -12.15 1.61
CA PHE A 413 20.98 -11.09 2.61
C PHE A 413 19.67 -10.29 2.57
N ASN A 414 18.60 -10.92 2.07
CA ASN A 414 17.27 -10.30 2.00
C ASN A 414 16.83 -9.81 3.39
N GLU A 415 16.21 -8.61 3.47
CA GLU A 415 15.71 -8.00 4.71
C GLU A 415 16.79 -7.81 5.82
N CYS A 416 18.09 -7.71 5.47
CA CYS A 416 19.12 -7.19 6.36
C CYS A 416 18.97 -5.65 6.47
N SER A 417 17.89 -5.21 7.08
CA SER A 417 17.34 -3.84 6.95
C SER A 417 18.19 -2.75 7.62
N LYS A 418 19.21 -3.12 8.41
CA LYS A 418 20.15 -2.19 9.10
C LYS A 418 21.48 -2.02 8.37
N VAL A 419 21.80 -2.87 7.41
CA VAL A 419 23.01 -2.75 6.61
C VAL A 419 23.02 -1.43 5.85
N THR A 420 24.10 -0.65 6.00
CA THR A 420 24.26 0.67 5.37
C THR A 420 25.18 0.66 4.15
N SER A 421 26.10 -0.30 4.10
CA SER A 421 27.04 -0.44 2.99
C SER A 421 27.47 -1.89 2.79
N VAL A 422 27.80 -2.25 1.56
CA VAL A 422 28.35 -3.57 1.21
C VAL A 422 29.32 -3.44 0.02
N THR A 423 30.39 -4.24 0.05
CA THR A 423 31.31 -4.42 -1.07
C THR A 423 31.26 -5.88 -1.51
N ILE A 424 30.90 -6.11 -2.77
CA ILE A 424 30.96 -7.45 -3.39
C ILE A 424 32.32 -7.57 -4.07
N PRO A 425 33.17 -8.55 -3.67
CA PRO A 425 34.49 -8.71 -4.23
C PRO A 425 34.46 -9.15 -5.70
N SER A 426 35.49 -8.85 -6.45
CA SER A 426 35.62 -9.21 -7.87
C SER A 426 35.69 -10.71 -8.15
N SER A 427 35.91 -11.53 -7.13
CA SER A 427 35.84 -12.99 -7.20
C SER A 427 34.42 -13.53 -7.43
N VAL A 428 33.38 -12.76 -7.08
CA VAL A 428 31.98 -13.17 -7.24
C VAL A 428 31.59 -13.08 -8.71
N THR A 429 31.45 -14.25 -9.33
CA THR A 429 31.04 -14.41 -10.73
C THR A 429 29.61 -14.95 -10.89
N ASP A 430 29.06 -15.54 -9.83
CA ASP A 430 27.68 -16.03 -9.81
C ASP A 430 26.90 -15.31 -8.71
N LEU A 431 26.06 -14.34 -9.13
CA LEU A 431 25.25 -13.50 -8.26
C LEU A 431 23.79 -13.61 -8.67
N GLU A 432 22.99 -14.19 -7.78
CA GLU A 432 21.56 -14.44 -8.04
C GLU A 432 20.66 -13.25 -7.66
N GLY A 433 19.34 -13.40 -7.88
CA GLY A 433 18.37 -12.33 -7.65
C GLY A 433 18.06 -12.07 -6.17
N GLY A 434 17.61 -10.85 -5.87
CA GLY A 434 17.09 -10.48 -4.56
C GLY A 434 18.10 -10.41 -3.42
N VAL A 435 19.40 -10.47 -3.70
CA VAL A 435 20.46 -10.63 -2.67
C VAL A 435 20.36 -9.59 -1.57
N PHE A 436 20.08 -8.33 -1.88
CA PHE A 436 19.91 -7.24 -0.91
C PHE A 436 18.49 -6.68 -0.88
N SER A 437 17.52 -7.46 -1.35
CA SER A 437 16.12 -7.05 -1.31
C SER A 437 15.70 -6.73 0.13
N GLY A 438 15.04 -5.59 0.36
CA GLY A 438 14.60 -5.16 1.69
C GLY A 438 15.70 -4.61 2.62
N CYS A 439 16.92 -4.42 2.13
CA CYS A 439 17.99 -3.73 2.88
C CYS A 439 17.72 -2.22 2.92
N LYS A 440 16.76 -1.78 3.74
CA LYS A 440 16.16 -0.43 3.70
C LYS A 440 17.16 0.70 3.92
N LEU A 441 18.18 0.49 4.77
CA LEU A 441 19.21 1.51 5.07
C LEU A 441 20.44 1.42 4.17
N LEU A 442 20.45 0.52 3.17
CA LEU A 442 21.56 0.32 2.26
C LEU A 442 21.72 1.55 1.35
N ALA A 443 22.76 2.33 1.60
CA ALA A 443 23.04 3.58 0.89
C ALA A 443 24.23 3.47 -0.08
N ASN A 444 25.20 2.59 0.23
CA ASN A 444 26.42 2.45 -0.56
C ASN A 444 26.67 0.98 -0.94
N VAL A 445 26.78 0.72 -2.22
CA VAL A 445 27.09 -0.61 -2.75
C VAL A 445 28.22 -0.52 -3.77
N THR A 446 29.25 -1.35 -3.58
CA THR A 446 30.29 -1.53 -4.59
C THR A 446 30.10 -2.89 -5.25
N LEU A 447 29.86 -2.86 -6.56
CA LEU A 447 29.75 -4.06 -7.40
C LEU A 447 31.08 -4.41 -8.05
N PRO A 448 31.33 -5.71 -8.36
CA PRO A 448 32.53 -6.12 -9.08
C PRO A 448 32.52 -5.60 -10.52
N GLU A 449 33.66 -5.11 -10.97
CA GLU A 449 33.88 -4.88 -12.39
C GLU A 449 33.83 -6.23 -13.16
N GLY A 450 33.25 -6.24 -14.34
CA GLY A 450 33.10 -7.46 -15.14
C GLY A 450 31.76 -8.20 -14.96
N MET A 451 30.90 -7.73 -14.07
CA MET A 451 29.53 -8.20 -13.91
C MET A 451 28.74 -7.98 -15.20
N ASP A 452 28.00 -9.00 -15.68
CA ASP A 452 27.26 -8.94 -16.96
C ASP A 452 25.83 -8.43 -16.85
N LYS A 453 25.25 -8.47 -15.66
CA LYS A 453 23.84 -8.06 -15.40
C LYS A 453 23.63 -7.56 -13.98
N ILE A 454 22.65 -6.69 -13.78
CA ILE A 454 22.05 -6.48 -12.47
C ILE A 454 20.93 -7.50 -12.29
N PRO A 455 21.05 -8.46 -11.35
CA PRO A 455 20.02 -9.49 -11.17
C PRO A 455 18.65 -8.92 -10.77
N GLY A 456 17.59 -9.69 -11.07
CA GLY A 456 16.22 -9.29 -10.68
C GLY A 456 16.08 -9.11 -9.17
N SER A 457 15.30 -8.11 -8.77
CA SER A 457 15.01 -7.76 -7.37
C SER A 457 16.24 -7.49 -6.49
N MET A 458 17.42 -7.31 -7.07
CA MET A 458 18.68 -7.23 -6.31
C MET A 458 18.65 -6.16 -5.22
N PHE A 459 18.05 -5.00 -5.52
CA PHE A 459 17.90 -3.86 -4.61
C PHE A 459 16.43 -3.49 -4.38
N TYR A 460 15.53 -4.46 -4.54
CA TYR A 460 14.11 -4.23 -4.27
C TYR A 460 13.93 -3.66 -2.86
N ASN A 461 13.21 -2.52 -2.72
CA ASN A 461 12.92 -1.87 -1.44
C ASN A 461 14.19 -1.44 -0.64
N CYS A 462 15.27 -1.04 -1.33
CA CYS A 462 16.44 -0.37 -0.73
C CYS A 462 16.17 1.15 -0.67
N SER A 463 15.36 1.58 0.30
CA SER A 463 14.77 2.93 0.35
C SER A 463 15.78 4.06 0.57
N GLU A 464 16.96 3.79 1.15
CA GLU A 464 18.01 4.79 1.36
C GLU A 464 19.08 4.80 0.23
N LEU A 465 18.91 3.98 -0.82
CA LEU A 465 19.83 4.00 -1.98
C LEU A 465 19.57 5.26 -2.80
N ARG A 466 20.40 6.30 -2.59
CA ARG A 466 20.18 7.65 -3.15
C ARG A 466 20.79 7.86 -4.53
N SER A 467 21.90 7.18 -4.79
CA SER A 467 22.59 7.15 -6.08
C SER A 467 23.25 5.78 -6.25
N PHE A 468 23.38 5.35 -7.48
CA PHE A 468 23.96 4.06 -7.79
C PHE A 468 24.77 4.12 -9.08
N THR A 469 25.95 3.51 -9.08
CA THR A 469 26.79 3.37 -10.27
C THR A 469 26.70 1.95 -10.78
N ILE A 470 26.12 1.78 -11.96
CA ILE A 470 26.06 0.50 -12.66
C ILE A 470 27.42 0.27 -13.35
N PRO A 471 28.11 -0.86 -13.13
CA PRO A 471 29.39 -1.16 -13.82
C PRO A 471 29.24 -1.12 -15.35
N ALA A 472 30.27 -0.64 -16.05
CA ALA A 472 30.24 -0.48 -17.50
C ALA A 472 30.10 -1.80 -18.28
N SER A 473 30.45 -2.93 -17.64
CA SER A 473 30.29 -4.29 -18.18
C SER A 473 28.85 -4.80 -18.23
N VAL A 474 27.92 -4.15 -17.50
CA VAL A 474 26.53 -4.61 -17.40
C VAL A 474 25.80 -4.45 -18.72
N THR A 475 25.18 -5.54 -19.17
CA THR A 475 24.42 -5.62 -20.43
C THR A 475 22.90 -5.68 -20.23
N SER A 476 22.43 -5.95 -18.99
CA SER A 476 20.99 -5.98 -18.70
C SER A 476 20.68 -5.61 -17.25
N ILE A 477 19.53 -4.95 -17.06
CA ILE A 477 18.94 -4.67 -15.74
C ILE A 477 17.74 -5.58 -15.57
N GLY A 478 17.75 -6.44 -14.55
CA GLY A 478 16.74 -7.45 -14.31
C GLY A 478 15.42 -6.89 -13.79
N ASP A 479 14.39 -7.75 -13.77
CA ASP A 479 13.06 -7.40 -13.27
C ASP A 479 13.10 -6.98 -11.80
N TYR A 480 12.39 -5.88 -11.45
CA TYR A 480 12.32 -5.32 -10.10
C TYR A 480 13.67 -4.91 -9.49
N ALA A 481 14.73 -4.78 -10.28
CA ALA A 481 16.11 -4.62 -9.78
C ALA A 481 16.25 -3.46 -8.77
N PHE A 482 15.60 -2.32 -9.03
CA PHE A 482 15.59 -1.13 -8.18
C PHE A 482 14.16 -0.72 -7.76
N SER A 483 13.18 -1.63 -7.90
CA SER A 483 11.80 -1.31 -7.51
C SER A 483 11.73 -0.93 -6.04
N ARG A 484 10.96 0.11 -5.71
CA ARG A 484 10.81 0.70 -4.36
C ARG A 484 12.11 1.27 -3.77
N CYS A 485 13.06 1.66 -4.60
CA CYS A 485 14.18 2.50 -4.17
C CYS A 485 13.71 3.96 -4.05
N PHE A 486 12.88 4.24 -3.04
CA PHE A 486 12.23 5.56 -2.85
C PHE A 486 13.23 6.71 -2.77
N GLY A 487 14.45 6.45 -2.27
CA GLY A 487 15.54 7.42 -2.15
C GLY A 487 16.33 7.68 -3.42
N LEU A 488 16.14 6.88 -4.49
CA LEU A 488 16.96 6.94 -5.70
C LEU A 488 16.64 8.21 -6.50
N ARG A 489 17.57 9.15 -6.47
CA ARG A 489 17.42 10.45 -7.14
C ARG A 489 17.99 10.44 -8.56
N THR A 490 19.13 9.81 -8.73
CA THR A 490 19.85 9.75 -10.01
C THR A 490 20.48 8.38 -10.20
N ILE A 491 20.45 7.90 -11.44
CA ILE A 491 21.15 6.70 -11.87
C ILE A 491 21.60 6.88 -13.32
N SER A 492 22.79 6.40 -13.63
CA SER A 492 23.31 6.40 -15.01
C SER A 492 23.26 4.98 -15.56
N ILE A 493 22.65 4.80 -16.71
CA ILE A 493 22.62 3.53 -17.43
C ILE A 493 23.79 3.48 -18.40
N PRO A 494 24.72 2.51 -18.27
CA PRO A 494 25.86 2.37 -19.16
C PRO A 494 25.46 2.06 -20.60
N ALA A 495 26.30 2.51 -21.56
CA ALA A 495 26.08 2.27 -22.97
C ALA A 495 26.18 0.78 -23.41
N GLY A 496 26.52 -0.13 -22.50
CA GLY A 496 26.46 -1.59 -22.71
C GLY A 496 25.10 -2.22 -22.49
N VAL A 497 24.19 -1.53 -21.77
CA VAL A 497 22.89 -2.10 -21.39
C VAL A 497 21.97 -2.21 -22.60
N THR A 498 21.46 -3.41 -22.84
CA THR A 498 20.57 -3.73 -23.98
C THR A 498 19.10 -3.87 -23.60
N SER A 499 18.80 -4.11 -22.31
CA SER A 499 17.44 -4.27 -21.83
C SER A 499 17.24 -3.77 -20.39
N ILE A 500 16.08 -3.18 -20.14
CA ILE A 500 15.57 -2.81 -18.82
C ILE A 500 14.36 -3.71 -18.53
N GLY A 501 14.43 -4.47 -17.43
CA GLY A 501 13.42 -5.44 -17.05
C GLY A 501 12.09 -4.86 -16.59
N LYS A 502 11.12 -5.75 -16.37
CA LYS A 502 9.81 -5.43 -15.80
C LYS A 502 9.96 -4.78 -14.43
N ASN A 503 9.26 -3.67 -14.18
CA ASN A 503 9.27 -2.96 -12.90
C ASN A 503 10.68 -2.58 -12.39
N ALA A 504 11.67 -2.48 -13.27
CA ALA A 504 13.06 -2.31 -12.85
C ALA A 504 13.28 -1.08 -11.95
N PHE A 505 12.57 0.01 -12.18
CA PHE A 505 12.60 1.26 -11.41
C PHE A 505 11.20 1.65 -10.87
N ASP A 506 10.27 0.68 -10.78
CA ASP A 506 8.93 0.93 -10.24
C ASP A 506 9.02 1.55 -8.83
N GLN A 507 8.26 2.61 -8.58
CA GLN A 507 8.25 3.35 -7.31
C GLN A 507 9.62 3.95 -6.91
N CYS A 508 10.45 4.35 -7.87
CA CYS A 508 11.58 5.25 -7.61
C CYS A 508 11.05 6.69 -7.56
N GLU A 509 10.35 7.04 -6.47
CA GLU A 509 9.49 8.21 -6.37
C GLU A 509 10.18 9.55 -6.60
N ILE A 510 11.47 9.67 -6.24
CA ILE A 510 12.23 10.92 -6.39
C ILE A 510 13.26 10.88 -7.52
N LEU A 511 13.23 9.85 -8.37
CA LEU A 511 14.05 9.81 -9.59
C LEU A 511 13.56 10.94 -10.51
N ASN A 512 14.43 11.94 -10.74
CA ASN A 512 14.01 13.17 -11.43
C ASN A 512 14.42 13.23 -12.89
N HIS A 513 15.50 12.56 -13.27
CA HIS A 513 16.02 12.51 -14.63
C HIS A 513 16.68 11.16 -14.91
N ILE A 514 16.51 10.64 -16.13
CA ILE A 514 17.20 9.46 -16.60
C ILE A 514 17.43 9.53 -18.12
N THR A 515 18.60 9.07 -18.55
CA THR A 515 18.91 8.88 -19.97
C THR A 515 18.94 7.38 -20.27
N ILE A 516 18.15 6.95 -21.26
CA ILE A 516 18.13 5.60 -21.79
C ILE A 516 19.05 5.55 -23.02
N PRO A 517 20.21 4.91 -22.96
CA PRO A 517 21.18 4.92 -24.04
C PRO A 517 20.72 4.12 -25.26
N SER A 518 21.29 4.44 -26.41
CA SER A 518 20.95 3.83 -27.71
C SER A 518 21.21 2.32 -27.82
N SER A 519 21.98 1.77 -26.90
CA SER A 519 22.17 0.31 -26.76
C SER A 519 20.90 -0.41 -26.31
N VAL A 520 20.05 0.24 -25.49
CA VAL A 520 18.82 -0.35 -24.97
C VAL A 520 17.83 -0.60 -26.10
N LYS A 521 17.34 -1.84 -26.22
CA LYS A 521 16.36 -2.26 -27.22
C LYS A 521 14.95 -2.30 -26.63
N THR A 522 14.85 -2.70 -25.35
CA THR A 522 13.56 -2.88 -24.70
C THR A 522 13.49 -2.18 -23.34
N ILE A 523 12.40 -1.46 -23.10
CA ILE A 523 11.98 -0.97 -21.80
C ILE A 523 10.83 -1.86 -21.36
N GLY A 524 10.98 -2.58 -20.25
CA GLY A 524 10.04 -3.58 -19.75
C GLY A 524 8.72 -2.99 -19.29
N MET A 525 7.73 -3.88 -19.07
CA MET A 525 6.44 -3.53 -18.51
C MET A 525 6.63 -2.80 -17.17
N GLU A 526 5.93 -1.65 -16.98
CA GLU A 526 5.92 -0.86 -15.74
C GLU A 526 7.32 -0.46 -15.24
N ALA A 527 8.30 -0.36 -16.14
CA ALA A 527 9.70 -0.17 -15.76
C ALA A 527 9.94 1.09 -14.90
N PHE A 528 9.20 2.17 -15.14
CA PHE A 528 9.27 3.44 -14.42
C PHE A 528 7.91 3.82 -13.79
N ARG A 529 7.02 2.84 -13.55
CA ARG A 529 5.73 3.10 -12.93
C ARG A 529 5.93 3.77 -11.55
N TRP A 530 5.09 4.76 -11.21
CA TRP A 530 5.12 5.49 -9.93
C TRP A 530 6.43 6.28 -9.68
N CYS A 531 7.21 6.58 -10.73
CA CYS A 531 8.32 7.53 -10.64
C CYS A 531 7.77 8.97 -10.62
N PHE A 532 7.16 9.36 -9.50
CA PHE A 532 6.47 10.66 -9.37
C PHE A 532 7.34 11.86 -9.68
N GLY A 533 8.63 11.81 -9.30
CA GLY A 533 9.60 12.87 -9.49
C GLY A 533 10.17 12.97 -10.91
N LEU A 534 9.90 11.97 -11.79
CA LEU A 534 10.48 11.93 -13.12
C LEU A 534 9.89 13.04 -13.98
N SER A 535 10.62 14.13 -14.07
CA SER A 535 10.23 15.33 -14.84
C SER A 535 10.81 15.36 -16.24
N ASP A 536 11.93 14.65 -16.47
CA ASP A 536 12.64 14.61 -17.73
C ASP A 536 13.22 13.23 -18.00
N ILE A 537 13.00 12.72 -19.20
CA ILE A 537 13.56 11.46 -19.69
C ILE A 537 14.06 11.64 -21.12
N THR A 538 15.30 11.24 -21.37
CA THR A 538 15.86 11.16 -22.71
C THR A 538 15.90 9.70 -23.15
N ILE A 539 15.23 9.36 -24.25
CA ILE A 539 15.30 8.03 -24.88
C ILE A 539 16.10 8.18 -26.18
N GLU A 540 17.32 7.65 -26.20
CA GLU A 540 18.15 7.72 -27.41
C GLU A 540 17.65 6.75 -28.50
N SER A 541 18.00 7.06 -29.75
CA SER A 541 17.61 6.25 -30.91
C SER A 541 18.29 4.88 -30.86
N GLY A 542 17.51 3.84 -30.59
CA GLY A 542 17.95 2.45 -30.38
C GLY A 542 16.91 1.59 -29.69
N VAL A 543 16.04 2.23 -28.88
CA VAL A 543 14.90 1.57 -28.24
C VAL A 543 13.87 1.24 -29.29
N SER A 544 13.48 -0.04 -29.39
CA SER A 544 12.47 -0.52 -30.35
C SER A 544 11.12 -0.83 -29.70
N SER A 545 11.12 -1.20 -28.43
CA SER A 545 9.90 -1.60 -27.71
C SER A 545 9.81 -0.96 -26.32
N ILE A 546 8.63 -0.41 -25.99
CA ILE A 546 8.29 0.15 -24.67
C ILE A 546 7.08 -0.62 -24.15
N GLY A 547 7.21 -1.28 -23.00
CA GLY A 547 6.23 -2.19 -22.43
C GLY A 547 4.99 -1.51 -21.87
N TYR A 548 3.99 -2.32 -21.55
CA TYR A 548 2.74 -1.90 -20.90
C TYR A 548 3.03 -1.04 -19.65
N GLY A 549 2.35 0.10 -19.53
CA GLY A 549 2.43 0.97 -18.34
C GLY A 549 3.83 1.45 -17.97
N ALA A 550 4.78 1.48 -18.93
CA ALA A 550 6.20 1.75 -18.64
C ALA A 550 6.44 3.04 -17.87
N PHE A 551 5.61 4.05 -18.09
CA PHE A 551 5.65 5.35 -17.41
C PHE A 551 4.34 5.68 -16.67
N ASP A 552 3.51 4.66 -16.37
CA ASP A 552 2.26 4.91 -15.61
C ASP A 552 2.56 5.68 -14.31
N ARG A 553 1.79 6.75 -14.05
CA ARG A 553 1.91 7.60 -12.87
C ARG A 553 3.25 8.36 -12.73
N CYS A 554 3.96 8.63 -13.82
CA CYS A 554 5.06 9.61 -13.83
C CYS A 554 4.46 11.03 -13.79
N ARG A 555 4.01 11.45 -12.63
CA ARG A 555 3.17 12.66 -12.46
C ARG A 555 3.86 13.96 -12.81
N SER A 556 5.20 14.03 -12.71
CA SER A 556 5.98 15.23 -13.03
C SER A 556 6.43 15.29 -14.49
N LEU A 557 6.23 14.22 -15.27
CA LEU A 557 6.64 14.15 -16.66
C LEU A 557 5.80 15.11 -17.51
N SER A 558 6.40 16.17 -18.02
CA SER A 558 5.70 17.22 -18.77
C SER A 558 5.62 16.94 -20.27
N SER A 559 6.65 16.32 -20.82
CA SER A 559 6.69 15.87 -22.23
C SER A 559 7.65 14.71 -22.39
N ILE A 560 7.50 13.97 -23.48
CA ILE A 560 8.40 12.88 -23.86
C ILE A 560 8.58 12.86 -25.38
N THR A 561 9.78 12.49 -25.84
CA THR A 561 10.06 12.27 -27.27
C THR A 561 10.33 10.79 -27.52
N LEU A 562 9.55 10.18 -28.40
CA LEU A 562 9.75 8.81 -28.86
C LEU A 562 10.72 8.83 -30.07
N PRO A 563 11.87 8.15 -30.00
CA PRO A 563 12.85 8.15 -31.08
C PRO A 563 12.36 7.40 -32.33
N ALA A 564 13.04 7.61 -33.44
CA ALA A 564 12.75 6.97 -34.73
C ALA A 564 12.74 5.43 -34.67
N SER A 565 13.46 4.85 -33.73
CA SER A 565 13.60 3.39 -33.60
C SER A 565 12.41 2.67 -32.92
N VAL A 566 11.49 3.39 -32.27
CA VAL A 566 10.37 2.78 -31.55
C VAL A 566 9.33 2.27 -32.55
N THR A 567 9.08 0.96 -32.53
CA THR A 567 8.11 0.28 -33.39
C THR A 567 6.99 -0.42 -32.59
N GLU A 568 7.18 -0.60 -31.25
CA GLU A 568 6.23 -1.27 -30.39
C GLU A 568 5.96 -0.46 -29.12
N LEU A 569 4.69 -0.17 -28.86
CA LEU A 569 4.21 0.50 -27.66
C LEU A 569 3.16 -0.38 -26.97
N GLY A 570 3.34 -0.62 -25.69
CA GLY A 570 2.34 -1.28 -24.84
C GLY A 570 1.14 -0.36 -24.56
N GLU A 571 0.08 -0.91 -24.03
CA GLU A 571 -1.05 -0.10 -23.54
C GLU A 571 -0.68 0.65 -22.24
N LYS A 572 -1.46 1.68 -21.89
CA LYS A 572 -1.35 2.47 -20.64
C LYS A 572 0.03 3.07 -20.35
N ILE A 573 0.87 3.27 -21.36
CA ILE A 573 2.27 3.71 -21.18
C ILE A 573 2.34 4.98 -20.33
N PHE A 574 1.43 5.94 -20.55
CA PHE A 574 1.41 7.27 -19.93
C PHE A 574 0.17 7.50 -19.05
N SER A 575 -0.52 6.44 -18.61
CA SER A 575 -1.69 6.60 -17.75
C SER A 575 -1.32 7.38 -16.48
N ASN A 576 -2.22 8.25 -16.03
CA ASN A 576 -2.04 9.06 -14.81
C ASN A 576 -0.78 9.96 -14.80
N CYS A 577 -0.21 10.30 -15.97
CA CYS A 577 0.86 11.28 -16.10
C CYS A 577 0.28 12.70 -16.15
N PHE A 578 -0.27 13.18 -15.05
CA PHE A 578 -1.13 14.39 -15.01
C PHE A 578 -0.43 15.71 -15.44
N SER A 579 0.89 15.74 -15.52
CA SER A 579 1.63 16.88 -16.07
C SER A 579 1.95 16.73 -17.57
N LEU A 580 1.67 15.56 -18.17
CA LEU A 580 2.08 15.26 -19.55
C LEU A 580 1.20 16.03 -20.54
N THR A 581 1.75 17.03 -21.17
CA THR A 581 1.05 17.88 -22.14
C THR A 581 1.37 17.55 -23.61
N ALA A 582 2.47 16.81 -23.87
CA ALA A 582 2.83 16.41 -25.22
C ALA A 582 3.63 15.10 -25.26
N ILE A 583 3.33 14.27 -26.26
CA ILE A 583 4.09 13.08 -26.65
C ILE A 583 4.60 13.36 -28.08
N TRP A 584 5.86 13.71 -28.19
CA TRP A 584 6.50 13.97 -29.49
C TRP A 584 7.06 12.68 -30.09
N VAL A 585 7.02 12.59 -31.39
CA VAL A 585 7.62 11.49 -32.15
C VAL A 585 8.62 12.05 -33.14
N ASP A 586 9.82 11.47 -33.17
CA ASP A 586 10.89 11.83 -34.13
C ASP A 586 10.37 11.66 -35.57
N GLU A 587 10.66 12.63 -36.43
CA GLU A 587 10.20 12.64 -37.83
C GLU A 587 10.62 11.39 -38.63
N GLY A 588 11.76 10.79 -38.28
CA GLY A 588 12.25 9.55 -38.85
C GLY A 588 11.54 8.28 -38.39
N ASN A 589 10.56 8.37 -37.46
CA ASN A 589 9.81 7.19 -37.02
C ASN A 589 8.86 6.73 -38.16
N GLU A 590 8.90 5.43 -38.46
CA GLU A 590 8.09 4.82 -39.56
C GLU A 590 6.77 4.22 -39.07
N THR A 591 6.53 4.17 -37.76
CA THR A 591 5.34 3.52 -37.15
C THR A 591 4.38 4.53 -36.53
N TYR A 592 4.93 5.56 -35.90
CA TYR A 592 4.17 6.54 -35.12
C TYR A 592 4.42 7.98 -35.61
N ALA A 593 3.53 8.86 -35.26
CA ALA A 593 3.62 10.31 -35.50
C ALA A 593 2.96 11.08 -34.35
N SER A 594 3.25 12.36 -34.23
CA SER A 594 2.46 13.28 -33.41
C SER A 594 1.67 14.24 -34.30
N ASP A 595 0.61 14.79 -33.78
CA ASP A 595 0.01 16.01 -34.33
C ASP A 595 0.76 17.26 -33.83
N GLU A 596 0.33 18.45 -34.28
CA GLU A 596 0.88 19.75 -33.87
C GLU A 596 0.69 20.03 -32.36
N SER A 597 -0.18 19.27 -31.71
CA SER A 597 -0.50 19.38 -30.29
C SER A 597 0.24 18.36 -29.41
N GLY A 598 1.07 17.48 -30.01
CA GLY A 598 1.76 16.41 -29.28
C GLY A 598 0.85 15.23 -28.90
N VAL A 599 -0.23 15.00 -29.61
CA VAL A 599 -1.06 13.79 -29.46
C VAL A 599 -0.47 12.65 -30.28
N LEU A 600 -0.36 11.48 -29.69
CA LEU A 600 0.26 10.32 -30.33
C LEU A 600 -0.72 9.62 -31.31
N LEU A 601 -0.26 9.46 -32.54
CA LEU A 601 -0.97 8.84 -33.65
C LEU A 601 -0.12 7.72 -34.28
N ASN A 602 -0.74 6.85 -35.10
CA ASN A 602 0.01 6.02 -36.01
C ASN A 602 0.63 6.88 -37.14
N LYS A 603 1.58 6.32 -37.89
CA LYS A 603 2.33 7.05 -38.93
C LYS A 603 1.42 7.72 -39.98
N ASP A 604 0.39 7.03 -40.39
CA ASP A 604 -0.56 7.50 -41.42
C ASP A 604 -1.59 8.51 -40.86
N LYS A 605 -1.53 8.79 -39.55
CA LYS A 605 -2.46 9.67 -38.82
C LYS A 605 -3.93 9.27 -38.96
N THR A 606 -4.19 7.98 -39.11
CA THR A 606 -5.54 7.40 -39.20
C THR A 606 -6.01 6.85 -37.85
N GLU A 607 -5.12 6.56 -36.93
CA GLU A 607 -5.45 6.06 -35.58
C GLU A 607 -4.91 7.01 -34.51
N LEU A 608 -5.76 7.42 -33.57
CA LEU A 608 -5.37 8.16 -32.37
C LEU A 608 -5.09 7.16 -31.27
N ILE A 609 -3.82 7.11 -30.82
CA ILE A 609 -3.30 6.07 -29.91
C ILE A 609 -3.33 6.56 -28.46
N CYS A 610 -2.86 7.78 -28.20
CA CYS A 610 -2.80 8.30 -26.84
C CYS A 610 -2.87 9.84 -26.81
N TYR A 611 -3.82 10.36 -26.07
CA TYR A 611 -3.93 11.77 -25.74
C TYR A 611 -3.15 12.07 -24.45
N PRO A 612 -2.32 13.12 -24.40
CA PRO A 612 -1.58 13.48 -23.18
C PRO A 612 -2.52 13.91 -22.07
N VAL A 613 -2.50 13.15 -20.94
CA VAL A 613 -3.47 13.27 -19.84
C VAL A 613 -3.49 14.64 -19.15
N GLY A 614 -2.36 15.35 -19.15
CA GLY A 614 -2.21 16.66 -18.53
C GLY A 614 -2.74 17.83 -19.37
N ARG A 615 -3.26 17.60 -20.58
CA ARG A 615 -3.83 18.66 -21.41
C ARG A 615 -5.22 19.03 -20.91
N THR A 616 -5.50 20.33 -20.96
CA THR A 616 -6.78 20.90 -20.49
C THR A 616 -7.66 21.37 -21.64
N GLY A 617 -8.98 21.47 -21.41
CA GLY A 617 -9.93 22.13 -22.31
C GLY A 617 -10.46 21.25 -23.44
N ALA A 618 -10.76 21.85 -24.59
CA ALA A 618 -11.31 21.17 -25.76
C ALA A 618 -10.21 20.64 -26.68
N TYR A 619 -10.48 19.56 -27.40
CA TYR A 619 -9.59 19.06 -28.43
C TYR A 619 -10.35 18.70 -29.73
N GLU A 620 -9.79 19.15 -30.82
CA GLU A 620 -10.26 18.78 -32.16
C GLU A 620 -9.41 17.65 -32.72
N ILE A 621 -10.04 16.50 -32.97
CA ILE A 621 -9.35 15.34 -33.55
C ILE A 621 -9.01 15.63 -34.99
N PRO A 622 -7.77 15.45 -35.46
CA PRO A 622 -7.33 15.78 -36.80
C PRO A 622 -8.18 15.11 -37.88
N ALA A 623 -8.45 15.87 -38.95
CA ALA A 623 -9.10 15.32 -40.15
C ALA A 623 -8.26 14.16 -40.70
N GLY A 624 -8.94 13.04 -41.04
CA GLY A 624 -8.26 11.81 -41.48
C GLY A 624 -8.13 10.72 -40.42
N VAL A 625 -8.27 11.03 -39.12
CA VAL A 625 -8.38 10.00 -38.09
C VAL A 625 -9.68 9.25 -38.28
N THR A 626 -9.58 7.92 -38.36
CA THR A 626 -10.68 6.99 -38.57
C THR A 626 -10.98 6.16 -37.32
N THR A 627 -10.01 5.99 -36.47
CA THR A 627 -10.10 5.11 -35.29
C THR A 627 -9.54 5.79 -34.02
N ILE A 628 -10.33 5.76 -32.95
CA ILE A 628 -9.83 6.05 -31.57
C ILE A 628 -9.51 4.72 -30.91
N LYS A 629 -8.24 4.55 -30.54
CA LYS A 629 -7.75 3.32 -29.95
C LYS A 629 -8.25 3.13 -28.51
N SER A 630 -8.20 1.87 -28.05
CA SER A 630 -8.50 1.53 -26.67
C SER A 630 -7.71 2.40 -25.69
N LYS A 631 -8.42 3.00 -24.72
CA LYS A 631 -7.84 3.86 -23.68
C LYS A 631 -7.11 5.11 -24.17
N ALA A 632 -7.37 5.56 -25.39
CA ALA A 632 -6.69 6.72 -25.97
C ALA A 632 -6.86 8.01 -25.16
N PHE A 633 -7.99 8.18 -24.46
CA PHE A 633 -8.29 9.30 -23.55
C PHE A 633 -8.53 8.83 -22.09
N ASP A 634 -8.04 7.64 -21.71
CA ASP A 634 -8.24 7.10 -20.37
C ASP A 634 -7.63 8.02 -19.29
N GLY A 635 -8.46 8.45 -18.33
CA GLY A 635 -8.03 9.33 -17.23
C GLY A 635 -7.74 10.78 -17.63
N CYS A 636 -8.21 11.26 -18.78
CA CYS A 636 -8.05 12.67 -19.21
C CYS A 636 -9.02 13.59 -18.44
N THR A 637 -8.77 13.74 -17.12
CA THR A 637 -9.67 14.44 -16.20
C THR A 637 -9.81 15.94 -16.47
N GLU A 638 -8.92 16.52 -17.25
CA GLU A 638 -8.96 17.96 -17.58
C GLU A 638 -9.52 18.24 -19.01
N LEU A 639 -9.81 17.20 -19.78
CA LEU A 639 -10.44 17.30 -21.10
C LEU A 639 -11.93 17.57 -20.93
N THR A 640 -12.44 18.64 -21.54
CA THR A 640 -13.85 19.07 -21.40
C THR A 640 -14.74 18.69 -22.56
N SER A 641 -14.21 18.74 -23.80
CA SER A 641 -14.97 18.41 -24.99
C SER A 641 -14.09 17.88 -26.11
N LEU A 642 -14.69 17.11 -27.01
CA LEU A 642 -14.04 16.55 -28.19
C LEU A 642 -14.86 16.84 -29.46
N MET A 643 -14.16 17.19 -30.54
CA MET A 643 -14.73 17.29 -31.86
C MET A 643 -14.17 16.19 -32.74
N PHE A 644 -15.09 15.40 -33.33
CA PHE A 644 -14.79 14.23 -34.16
C PHE A 644 -14.95 14.60 -35.61
N PRO A 645 -13.92 14.44 -36.44
CA PRO A 645 -14.04 14.69 -37.87
C PRO A 645 -14.99 13.70 -38.52
N SER A 646 -15.46 14.03 -39.72
CA SER A 646 -16.36 13.15 -40.49
C SER A 646 -15.74 11.82 -40.92
N SER A 647 -14.44 11.67 -40.75
CA SER A 647 -13.69 10.43 -41.07
C SER A 647 -13.78 9.35 -40.00
N ILE A 648 -14.26 9.65 -38.76
CA ILE A 648 -14.32 8.65 -37.68
C ILE A 648 -15.30 7.55 -38.04
N THR A 649 -14.80 6.30 -37.95
CA THR A 649 -15.59 5.08 -38.21
C THR A 649 -15.58 4.10 -37.04
N ASN A 650 -14.59 4.19 -36.12
CA ASN A 650 -14.43 3.24 -35.04
C ASN A 650 -13.94 3.92 -33.75
N ILE A 651 -14.55 3.54 -32.61
CA ILE A 651 -14.13 3.95 -31.26
C ILE A 651 -14.02 2.68 -30.42
N GLU A 652 -12.81 2.35 -30.00
CA GLU A 652 -12.50 1.12 -29.27
C GLU A 652 -12.90 1.20 -27.77
N GLY A 653 -12.83 0.05 -27.08
CA GLY A 653 -13.24 -0.06 -25.68
C GLY A 653 -12.41 0.80 -24.73
N TYR A 654 -13.07 1.34 -23.69
CA TYR A 654 -12.44 2.19 -22.68
C TYR A 654 -11.79 3.47 -23.22
N ALA A 655 -12.13 3.89 -24.44
CA ALA A 655 -11.47 5.01 -25.10
C ALA A 655 -11.50 6.30 -24.28
N PHE A 656 -12.56 6.55 -23.53
CA PHE A 656 -12.77 7.77 -22.73
C PHE A 656 -12.90 7.50 -21.22
N SER A 657 -12.57 6.30 -20.75
CA SER A 657 -12.78 5.92 -19.36
C SER A 657 -12.15 6.93 -18.40
N TYR A 658 -12.83 7.18 -17.28
CA TYR A 658 -12.36 8.08 -16.21
C TYR A 658 -12.08 9.53 -16.64
N SER A 659 -12.52 9.99 -17.80
CA SER A 659 -12.39 11.39 -18.24
C SER A 659 -13.51 12.23 -17.64
N SER A 660 -13.44 12.50 -16.34
CA SER A 660 -14.55 13.00 -15.52
C SER A 660 -15.04 14.41 -15.87
N LYS A 661 -14.21 15.26 -16.50
CA LYS A 661 -14.65 16.57 -16.99
C LYS A 661 -15.12 16.56 -18.45
N LEU A 662 -15.07 15.41 -19.12
CA LEU A 662 -15.53 15.30 -20.50
C LEU A 662 -17.07 15.32 -20.52
N THR A 663 -17.65 16.47 -20.89
CA THR A 663 -19.09 16.70 -20.86
C THR A 663 -19.74 16.69 -22.24
N SER A 664 -18.96 16.94 -23.30
CA SER A 664 -19.53 17.17 -24.64
C SER A 664 -18.70 16.53 -25.77
N LEU A 665 -19.37 15.81 -26.63
CA LEU A 665 -18.80 15.23 -27.85
C LEU A 665 -19.56 15.78 -29.08
N TYR A 666 -18.85 16.17 -30.12
CA TYR A 666 -19.46 16.72 -31.36
C TYR A 666 -19.02 15.89 -32.57
N PHE A 667 -19.94 15.21 -33.20
CA PHE A 667 -19.70 14.41 -34.39
C PHE A 667 -20.13 15.14 -35.64
N PHE A 668 -19.30 15.13 -36.68
CA PHE A 668 -19.56 15.79 -37.95
C PHE A 668 -19.84 14.84 -39.13
N GLY A 669 -19.71 13.53 -38.92
CA GLY A 669 -19.82 12.49 -39.95
C GLY A 669 -20.91 11.47 -39.66
N ASP A 670 -20.77 10.31 -40.31
CA ASP A 670 -21.59 9.13 -40.12
C ASP A 670 -21.44 8.56 -38.70
N GLY A 671 -22.47 7.80 -38.25
CA GLY A 671 -22.44 7.12 -36.94
C GLY A 671 -21.34 6.05 -36.92
N PRO A 672 -20.28 6.24 -36.09
CA PRO A 672 -19.19 5.27 -35.96
C PRO A 672 -19.63 3.99 -35.24
N ASP A 673 -18.87 2.93 -35.42
CA ASP A 673 -18.97 1.76 -34.55
C ASP A 673 -18.29 2.09 -33.21
N ILE A 674 -19.06 2.10 -32.11
CA ILE A 674 -18.60 2.47 -30.79
C ILE A 674 -18.67 1.23 -29.91
N ASN A 675 -17.51 0.84 -29.32
CA ASN A 675 -17.48 -0.26 -28.39
C ASN A 675 -18.34 0.06 -27.15
N TRP A 676 -19.07 -0.93 -26.66
CA TRP A 676 -19.97 -0.80 -25.51
C TRP A 676 -19.31 -0.28 -24.21
N ALA A 677 -18.00 -0.48 -24.05
CA ALA A 677 -17.22 -0.02 -22.91
C ALA A 677 -16.48 1.32 -23.18
N ALA A 678 -16.70 1.99 -24.31
CA ALA A 678 -15.94 3.19 -24.68
C ALA A 678 -16.08 4.35 -23.67
N PHE A 679 -17.25 4.47 -23.05
CA PHE A 679 -17.60 5.54 -22.09
C PHE A 679 -17.68 5.05 -20.64
N ASP A 680 -16.89 4.06 -20.29
CA ASP A 680 -16.88 3.52 -18.93
C ASP A 680 -16.56 4.63 -17.93
N ASN A 681 -17.41 4.79 -16.90
CA ASN A 681 -17.30 5.84 -15.86
C ASN A 681 -17.27 7.29 -16.43
N VAL A 682 -17.98 7.56 -17.53
CA VAL A 682 -18.12 8.91 -18.10
C VAL A 682 -19.57 9.22 -18.42
N ASP A 683 -20.07 10.33 -17.91
CA ASP A 683 -21.39 10.88 -18.25
C ASP A 683 -21.22 12.03 -19.25
N VAL A 684 -21.72 11.87 -20.48
CA VAL A 684 -21.43 12.80 -21.58
C VAL A 684 -22.67 13.08 -22.45
N THR A 685 -22.77 14.31 -22.97
CA THR A 685 -23.72 14.65 -24.03
C THR A 685 -23.02 14.56 -25.36
N ALA A 686 -23.52 13.69 -26.24
CA ALA A 686 -22.99 13.49 -27.59
C ALA A 686 -23.95 14.10 -28.64
N TYR A 687 -23.45 15.06 -29.40
CA TYR A 687 -24.16 15.76 -30.44
C TYR A 687 -23.87 15.10 -31.80
N TYR A 688 -24.90 14.73 -32.54
CA TYR A 688 -24.77 14.03 -33.82
C TYR A 688 -25.62 14.70 -34.93
N PRO A 689 -25.24 14.61 -36.23
CA PRO A 689 -25.98 15.21 -37.35
C PRO A 689 -27.43 14.71 -37.46
N ALA A 690 -28.40 15.62 -37.30
CA ALA A 690 -29.83 15.32 -37.15
C ALA A 690 -30.49 14.57 -38.33
N GLU A 691 -30.03 14.81 -39.56
CA GLU A 691 -30.57 14.23 -40.78
C GLU A 691 -29.82 12.97 -41.26
N ASN A 692 -28.86 12.45 -40.44
CA ASN A 692 -28.04 11.33 -40.87
C ASN A 692 -28.55 10.01 -40.26
N SER A 693 -29.19 9.17 -41.07
CA SER A 693 -29.77 7.88 -40.64
C SER A 693 -28.73 6.82 -40.20
N THR A 694 -27.45 6.99 -40.48
CA THR A 694 -26.39 6.05 -40.03
C THR A 694 -26.29 5.99 -38.49
N TRP A 695 -26.77 7.05 -37.81
CA TRP A 695 -26.75 7.13 -36.34
C TRP A 695 -27.80 6.27 -35.62
N GLU A 696 -28.83 5.75 -36.29
CA GLU A 696 -29.89 4.95 -35.67
C GLU A 696 -29.35 3.74 -34.93
N LYS A 697 -28.33 3.08 -35.46
CA LYS A 697 -27.66 1.92 -34.82
C LYS A 697 -26.87 2.34 -33.58
N THR A 698 -26.11 3.41 -33.69
CA THR A 698 -25.20 3.91 -32.62
C THR A 698 -25.99 4.40 -31.41
N ILE A 699 -27.07 5.16 -31.63
CA ILE A 699 -27.94 5.71 -30.58
C ILE A 699 -28.66 4.60 -29.80
N GLY A 700 -28.99 3.46 -30.42
CA GLY A 700 -29.64 2.33 -29.80
C GLY A 700 -28.72 1.43 -28.93
N THR A 701 -27.43 1.68 -28.91
CA THR A 701 -26.46 0.87 -28.18
C THR A 701 -26.47 1.23 -26.69
N ILE A 702 -26.55 0.23 -25.82
CA ILE A 702 -26.40 0.40 -24.37
C ILE A 702 -24.90 0.39 -24.02
N TYR A 703 -24.41 1.45 -23.38
CA TYR A 703 -23.05 1.59 -22.93
C TYR A 703 -22.93 1.20 -21.45
N SER A 704 -21.83 0.54 -21.05
CA SER A 704 -21.58 0.14 -19.66
C SER A 704 -21.21 1.33 -18.79
N PHE A 705 -21.66 1.34 -17.54
CA PHE A 705 -21.28 2.23 -16.42
C PHE A 705 -21.19 3.75 -16.70
N GLY A 706 -21.50 4.22 -17.91
CA GLY A 706 -21.53 5.63 -18.27
C GLY A 706 -22.87 6.01 -18.89
N LYS A 707 -23.25 7.29 -18.85
CA LYS A 707 -24.47 7.78 -19.45
C LYS A 707 -24.14 8.65 -20.65
N VAL A 708 -24.48 8.16 -21.85
CA VAL A 708 -24.40 8.97 -23.07
C VAL A 708 -25.76 9.53 -23.37
N LYS A 709 -25.90 10.85 -23.31
CA LYS A 709 -27.10 11.56 -23.78
C LYS A 709 -26.91 11.96 -25.23
N TRP A 710 -27.59 11.30 -26.14
CA TRP A 710 -27.55 11.62 -27.54
C TRP A 710 -28.48 12.79 -27.90
N VAL A 711 -27.97 13.82 -28.59
CA VAL A 711 -28.69 15.02 -28.95
C VAL A 711 -28.51 15.26 -30.47
N PRO A 712 -29.59 15.26 -31.27
CA PRO A 712 -29.48 15.61 -32.68
C PRO A 712 -29.15 17.10 -32.82
N TRP A 713 -28.26 17.46 -33.73
CA TRP A 713 -27.91 18.82 -34.03
C TRP A 713 -27.74 19.05 -35.54
N THR A 714 -27.90 20.29 -35.97
CA THR A 714 -27.69 20.68 -37.38
C THR A 714 -26.52 21.64 -37.44
N PRO A 715 -25.33 21.21 -37.87
CA PRO A 715 -24.11 22.01 -37.80
C PRO A 715 -24.23 23.44 -38.36
N GLU A 716 -25.04 23.64 -39.39
CA GLU A 716 -25.22 24.96 -39.99
C GLU A 716 -26.29 25.82 -39.29
N LYS A 717 -27.31 25.22 -38.68
CA LYS A 717 -28.38 25.94 -37.95
C LYS A 717 -28.10 26.09 -36.47
N ASP A 718 -27.49 25.08 -35.87
CA ASP A 718 -27.25 25.02 -34.45
C ASP A 718 -25.86 25.55 -34.07
N ALA A 719 -25.00 25.88 -35.04
CA ALA A 719 -23.79 26.70 -34.81
C ALA A 719 -24.13 28.12 -34.27
N GLN A 720 -25.39 28.54 -34.41
CA GLN A 720 -25.93 29.73 -33.76
C GLN A 720 -26.50 29.49 -32.35
N ALA A 721 -26.74 28.22 -32.01
CA ALA A 721 -27.34 27.78 -30.75
C ALA A 721 -26.46 26.74 -29.99
N ALA A 722 -25.30 26.38 -30.53
CA ALA A 722 -24.38 25.47 -29.82
C ALA A 722 -23.97 26.09 -28.49
N PRO A 723 -24.01 25.30 -27.39
CA PRO A 723 -23.38 25.77 -26.16
C PRO A 723 -21.92 26.10 -26.47
N VAL A 724 -21.46 27.25 -25.99
CA VAL A 724 -20.14 27.81 -26.28
C VAL A 724 -19.09 26.73 -26.03
N VAL A 725 -18.56 26.12 -27.08
CA VAL A 725 -17.43 25.20 -27.00
C VAL A 725 -16.23 26.05 -26.65
N ARG A 726 -15.66 25.84 -25.48
CA ARG A 726 -14.45 26.54 -25.05
C ARG A 726 -13.36 26.33 -26.08
N GLY A 727 -12.93 27.38 -26.74
CA GLY A 727 -11.73 27.38 -27.55
C GLY A 727 -11.87 27.41 -29.06
N LEU A 728 -13.09 27.39 -29.68
CA LEU A 728 -13.23 27.53 -31.13
C LEU A 728 -14.39 28.46 -31.50
N HIS A 729 -14.04 29.63 -32.04
CA HIS A 729 -14.95 30.43 -32.81
C HIS A 729 -14.30 30.84 -34.11
N THR A 730 -14.95 30.50 -35.23
CA THR A 730 -14.89 31.18 -36.48
C THR A 730 -15.87 32.37 -36.42
N GLY A 731 -15.66 33.29 -35.53
CA GLY A 731 -16.25 34.61 -35.60
C GLY A 731 -15.46 35.42 -36.63
N LYS A 732 -16.09 36.01 -37.63
CA LYS A 732 -15.43 37.03 -38.44
C LYS A 732 -15.21 38.24 -37.55
N ALA A 733 -13.98 38.41 -37.08
CA ALA A 733 -13.56 39.70 -36.59
C ALA A 733 -13.47 40.60 -37.83
N ASP A 734 -14.33 41.56 -37.95
CA ASP A 734 -14.24 42.61 -39.02
C ASP A 734 -13.20 43.69 -38.68
N GLY A 735 -12.34 43.41 -37.71
CA GLY A 735 -11.27 44.27 -37.24
C GLY A 735 -11.66 45.24 -36.11
N SER A 736 -12.95 45.32 -35.71
CA SER A 736 -13.39 46.26 -34.68
C SER A 736 -14.37 45.64 -33.64
N THR A 737 -15.03 44.54 -33.93
CA THR A 737 -16.02 43.90 -33.06
C THR A 737 -15.96 42.40 -33.10
N VAL A 738 -16.26 41.73 -31.97
CA VAL A 738 -16.48 40.28 -31.84
C VAL A 738 -17.88 40.07 -31.30
N SER A 739 -18.75 39.41 -32.08
CA SER A 739 -20.15 39.18 -31.69
C SER A 739 -20.45 37.69 -31.49
N PHE A 740 -21.28 37.43 -30.52
CA PHE A 740 -21.81 36.11 -30.18
C PHE A 740 -23.34 36.12 -30.14
N SER A 741 -23.97 34.99 -30.39
CA SER A 741 -25.42 34.82 -30.30
C SER A 741 -25.78 33.47 -29.72
N GLY A 742 -27.03 33.29 -29.26
CA GLY A 742 -27.48 32.06 -28.60
C GLY A 742 -27.08 31.93 -27.15
N LEU A 743 -26.68 33.02 -26.51
CA LEU A 743 -26.31 33.10 -25.10
C LEU A 743 -27.56 33.21 -24.20
N THR A 744 -27.45 32.87 -22.93
CA THR A 744 -28.53 33.05 -21.95
C THR A 744 -28.73 34.53 -21.67
N SER A 745 -29.91 35.07 -21.97
CA SER A 745 -30.22 36.48 -21.79
C SER A 745 -30.03 36.95 -20.36
N GLY A 746 -29.33 38.10 -20.19
CA GLY A 746 -29.03 38.70 -18.90
C GLY A 746 -27.81 38.13 -18.18
N GLU A 747 -27.26 37.00 -18.62
CA GLU A 747 -26.07 36.39 -18.01
C GLU A 747 -24.78 37.09 -18.47
N GLN A 748 -23.79 37.09 -17.57
CA GLN A 748 -22.48 37.70 -17.79
C GLN A 748 -21.52 36.76 -18.48
N TYR A 749 -20.78 37.22 -19.44
CA TYR A 749 -19.76 36.48 -20.19
C TYR A 749 -18.44 37.23 -20.23
N VAL A 750 -17.33 36.48 -20.24
CA VAL A 750 -15.97 37.04 -20.36
C VAL A 750 -15.36 36.59 -21.68
N LEU A 751 -15.00 37.57 -22.54
CA LEU A 751 -14.24 37.36 -23.77
C LEU A 751 -12.74 37.41 -23.44
N ILE A 752 -11.97 36.40 -23.87
CA ILE A 752 -10.51 36.39 -23.83
C ILE A 752 -10.00 36.24 -25.27
N MET A 753 -9.07 37.10 -25.68
CA MET A 753 -8.30 36.91 -26.91
C MET A 753 -6.84 36.72 -26.58
N ALA A 754 -6.20 35.68 -27.14
CA ALA A 754 -4.81 35.33 -26.89
C ALA A 754 -4.03 35.11 -28.19
N LYS A 755 -2.70 35.23 -28.14
CA LYS A 755 -1.81 34.97 -29.28
C LYS A 755 -1.71 33.47 -29.59
N ASP A 756 -1.62 32.68 -28.53
CA ASP A 756 -1.48 31.21 -28.62
C ASP A 756 -2.56 30.52 -27.75
N LYS A 757 -3.32 29.63 -28.39
CA LYS A 757 -4.37 28.85 -27.77
C LYS A 757 -3.87 27.78 -26.78
N ASN A 758 -2.58 27.42 -26.89
CA ASN A 758 -1.94 26.35 -26.12
C ASN A 758 -1.17 26.89 -24.91
N GLY A 759 -1.01 28.22 -24.79
CA GLY A 759 -0.40 28.90 -23.66
C GLY A 759 -1.41 29.22 -22.58
N ASP A 760 -0.92 29.71 -21.42
CA ASP A 760 -1.80 30.35 -20.43
C ASP A 760 -2.47 31.56 -21.07
N LEU A 761 -3.78 31.53 -21.25
CA LEU A 761 -4.56 32.54 -21.96
C LEU A 761 -4.54 33.90 -21.25
N LEU A 762 -4.28 33.89 -19.95
CA LEU A 762 -4.24 35.09 -19.10
C LEU A 762 -2.81 35.60 -18.85
N ALA A 763 -1.79 34.87 -19.30
CA ALA A 763 -0.40 35.35 -19.19
C ALA A 763 -0.20 36.65 -19.94
N PRO A 764 0.43 37.68 -19.36
CA PRO A 764 0.58 39.01 -19.96
C PRO A 764 1.21 39.00 -21.36
N GLU A 765 2.09 38.06 -21.63
CA GLU A 765 2.77 37.89 -22.94
C GLU A 765 1.86 37.23 -23.99
N ASN A 766 0.84 36.44 -23.56
CA ASN A 766 -0.11 35.74 -24.41
C ASN A 766 -1.43 36.47 -24.57
N LEU A 767 -1.90 37.21 -23.56
CA LEU A 767 -3.17 37.90 -23.54
C LEU A 767 -3.16 39.10 -24.49
N LEU A 768 -4.09 39.14 -25.41
CA LEU A 768 -4.29 40.27 -26.34
C LEU A 768 -5.42 41.19 -25.90
N TYR A 769 -6.51 40.63 -25.39
CA TYR A 769 -7.71 41.35 -24.99
C TYR A 769 -8.54 40.55 -24.01
N ILE A 770 -9.14 41.19 -23.04
CA ILE A 770 -10.14 40.63 -22.14
C ILE A 770 -11.28 41.65 -21.94
N ALA A 771 -12.51 41.16 -21.96
CA ALA A 771 -13.69 42.00 -21.72
C ALA A 771 -14.81 41.17 -21.11
N GLN A 772 -15.67 41.84 -20.34
CA GLN A 772 -16.86 41.25 -19.77
C GLN A 772 -18.12 41.98 -20.28
N GLY A 773 -19.20 41.25 -20.48
CA GLY A 773 -20.48 41.81 -20.93
C GLY A 773 -21.65 40.86 -20.66
N ALA A 774 -22.85 41.43 -20.53
CA ALA A 774 -24.08 40.66 -20.39
C ALA A 774 -24.71 40.41 -21.75
N ALA A 775 -25.25 39.20 -21.97
CA ALA A 775 -26.07 38.92 -23.16
C ALA A 775 -27.39 39.72 -23.12
N ASP A 776 -27.78 40.29 -24.24
CA ASP A 776 -29.03 41.04 -24.36
C ASP A 776 -30.30 40.17 -24.34
N ALA A 777 -31.48 40.76 -24.52
CA ALA A 777 -32.75 40.04 -24.46
C ALA A 777 -32.90 38.97 -25.59
N ASP A 778 -32.15 39.14 -26.67
CA ASP A 778 -32.13 38.21 -27.82
C ASP A 778 -31.02 37.16 -27.73
N GLY A 779 -30.27 37.14 -26.58
CA GLY A 779 -29.14 36.25 -26.38
C GLY A 779 -27.92 36.62 -27.21
N ALA A 780 -27.81 37.89 -27.62
CA ALA A 780 -26.65 38.39 -28.35
C ALA A 780 -25.70 39.22 -27.43
N LEU A 781 -24.41 39.12 -27.68
CA LEU A 781 -23.38 39.89 -26.99
C LEU A 781 -22.28 40.31 -27.95
N THR A 782 -21.98 41.62 -27.99
CA THR A 782 -20.95 42.16 -28.88
C THR A 782 -19.91 42.93 -28.08
N PHE A 783 -18.66 42.59 -28.26
CA PHE A 783 -17.50 43.30 -27.68
C PHE A 783 -16.85 44.15 -28.76
N ALA A 784 -16.61 45.41 -28.43
CA ALA A 784 -15.81 46.31 -29.28
C ALA A 784 -14.32 46.08 -28.93
N THR A 785 -13.54 45.64 -29.91
CA THR A 785 -12.09 45.44 -29.75
C THR A 785 -11.35 46.66 -30.33
N ALA A 786 -10.25 47.09 -29.74
CA ALA A 786 -9.42 48.15 -30.34
C ALA A 786 -8.74 47.56 -31.62
N PRO A 787 -8.69 48.30 -32.73
CA PRO A 787 -8.02 47.86 -33.93
C PRO A 787 -6.53 47.67 -33.69
N ARG A 788 -6.04 46.45 -33.82
CA ARG A 788 -4.61 46.10 -33.81
C ARG A 788 -4.31 45.21 -35.01
N GLU A 789 -3.23 45.46 -35.72
CA GLU A 789 -2.77 44.78 -36.93
C GLU A 789 -2.50 43.26 -36.78
N SER A 790 -2.81 42.65 -35.62
CA SER A 790 -2.54 41.25 -35.32
C SER A 790 -3.81 40.40 -35.00
N ALA A 791 -5.03 40.93 -35.28
CA ALA A 791 -6.24 40.21 -34.87
C ALA A 791 -6.66 39.03 -35.84
N GLU A 792 -6.04 38.96 -37.02
CA GLU A 792 -6.39 37.91 -38.01
C GLU A 792 -5.99 36.48 -37.59
N ASN A 793 -5.14 36.31 -36.57
CA ASN A 793 -4.71 35.00 -36.06
C ASN A 793 -4.88 34.86 -34.53
N ALA A 794 -5.67 35.74 -33.89
CA ALA A 794 -5.87 35.65 -32.45
C ALA A 794 -6.83 34.49 -32.08
N PHE A 795 -6.49 33.73 -31.11
CA PHE A 795 -7.40 32.79 -30.46
C PHE A 795 -8.45 33.57 -29.65
N VAL A 796 -9.72 33.22 -29.78
CA VAL A 796 -10.85 33.90 -29.14
C VAL A 796 -11.63 32.90 -28.30
N ALA A 797 -11.83 33.13 -27.03
CA ALA A 797 -12.62 32.32 -26.12
C ALA A 797 -13.66 33.16 -25.38
N LEU A 798 -14.87 32.68 -25.25
CA LEU A 798 -15.93 33.27 -24.45
C LEU A 798 -16.30 32.35 -23.27
N TYR A 799 -16.31 32.89 -22.07
CA TYR A 799 -16.64 32.17 -20.82
C TYR A 799 -17.95 32.69 -20.25
N GLY A 800 -18.86 31.76 -19.88
CA GLY A 800 -20.20 32.08 -19.34
C GLY A 800 -20.28 31.91 -17.80
N PRO A 801 -21.40 32.38 -17.19
CA PRO A 801 -21.62 32.25 -15.76
C PRO A 801 -21.74 30.78 -15.32
N GLY A 802 -21.24 30.49 -14.14
CA GLY A 802 -21.31 29.17 -13.50
C GLY A 802 -20.03 28.35 -13.55
N GLU A 803 -18.92 28.93 -14.07
CA GLU A 803 -17.60 28.29 -14.01
C GLU A 803 -16.56 29.23 -13.42
N SER A 804 -16.53 29.28 -12.08
CA SER A 804 -15.32 29.68 -11.40
C SER A 804 -14.26 28.63 -11.74
N VAL A 805 -13.16 29.04 -12.36
CA VAL A 805 -11.97 28.20 -12.50
C VAL A 805 -11.34 28.07 -11.12
N GLN A 806 -11.93 27.23 -10.28
CA GLN A 806 -11.24 26.64 -9.16
C GLN A 806 -10.87 25.22 -9.63
N PRO A 807 -9.59 24.85 -9.65
CA PRO A 807 -9.24 23.43 -9.79
C PRO A 807 -9.96 22.71 -8.65
N GLY A 808 -10.82 21.78 -8.94
CA GLY A 808 -11.45 20.95 -7.93
C GLY A 808 -10.35 20.30 -7.11
N TYR A 809 -10.21 20.68 -5.85
CA TYR A 809 -9.29 20.05 -4.92
C TYR A 809 -9.69 18.60 -4.79
N GLN A 810 -8.77 17.68 -5.11
CA GLN A 810 -8.90 16.28 -4.79
C GLN A 810 -8.31 16.07 -3.39
N PRO A 811 -9.05 15.45 -2.45
CA PRO A 811 -8.50 15.12 -1.14
C PRO A 811 -7.19 14.35 -1.27
N CYS A 812 -6.25 14.61 -0.36
CA CYS A 812 -4.96 13.97 -0.35
C CYS A 812 -5.09 12.44 -0.27
N ASP A 813 -4.72 11.74 -1.33
CA ASP A 813 -4.68 10.26 -1.38
C ASP A 813 -3.36 9.68 -0.81
N GLY A 814 -2.48 10.53 -0.28
CA GLY A 814 -1.15 10.20 0.23
C GLY A 814 -0.07 10.19 -0.86
N SER A 815 -0.44 10.22 -2.13
CA SER A 815 0.48 10.29 -3.27
C SER A 815 0.68 11.72 -3.77
N ASN A 816 -0.33 12.56 -3.62
CA ASN A 816 -0.32 13.98 -3.96
C ASN A 816 -0.65 14.80 -2.71
N CYS A 817 0.37 15.23 -1.97
CA CYS A 817 0.24 16.02 -0.76
C CYS A 817 1.13 17.27 -0.89
N PRO A 818 0.59 18.41 -1.41
CA PRO A 818 1.30 19.68 -1.48
C PRO A 818 1.90 20.12 -0.15
N GLY A 819 1.23 19.81 0.98
CA GLY A 819 1.70 20.11 2.31
C GLY A 819 2.90 19.29 2.80
N ARG A 820 3.26 18.22 2.09
CA ARG A 820 4.38 17.32 2.47
C ARG A 820 5.75 18.03 2.54
N VAL A 821 5.87 19.21 1.97
CA VAL A 821 7.09 20.04 2.07
C VAL A 821 7.35 20.53 3.49
N PHE A 822 6.32 20.50 4.36
CA PHE A 822 6.41 20.98 5.74
C PHE A 822 6.66 19.84 6.72
N SER A 823 7.65 20.03 7.57
CA SER A 823 8.05 19.06 8.60
C SER A 823 7.01 18.89 9.73
N ASP A 824 6.11 19.86 9.87
CA ASP A 824 5.05 19.96 10.88
C ASP A 824 3.65 19.74 10.30
N MET A 825 3.57 19.17 9.08
CA MET A 825 2.29 18.78 8.47
C MET A 825 1.57 17.73 9.33
N PRO A 826 0.30 17.92 9.70
CA PRO A 826 -0.47 16.90 10.38
C PRO A 826 -0.50 15.60 9.58
N VAL A 827 -0.50 14.44 10.26
CA VAL A 827 -0.58 13.14 9.59
C VAL A 827 -1.90 12.97 8.86
N ARG A 828 -1.89 12.21 7.78
CA ARG A 828 -3.10 11.89 7.01
C ARG A 828 -4.19 11.29 7.93
N GLY A 829 -5.43 11.69 7.72
CA GLY A 829 -6.56 11.35 8.60
C GLY A 829 -6.74 12.30 9.80
N ASN A 830 -5.81 13.23 10.03
CA ASN A 830 -6.05 14.35 10.93
C ASN A 830 -6.99 15.35 10.25
N TRP A 831 -7.96 15.88 11.00
CA TRP A 831 -8.97 16.82 10.52
C TRP A 831 -8.42 18.06 9.79
N ALA A 832 -7.16 18.43 10.05
CA ALA A 832 -6.49 19.58 9.48
C ALA A 832 -5.64 19.23 8.24
N HIS A 833 -5.40 17.95 7.96
CA HIS A 833 -4.50 17.53 6.88
C HIS A 833 -4.98 18.01 5.52
N ASP A 834 -6.17 17.59 5.10
CA ASP A 834 -6.74 17.92 3.80
C ASP A 834 -6.99 19.42 3.60
N PRO A 835 -7.50 20.18 4.61
CA PRO A 835 -7.59 21.64 4.52
C PRO A 835 -6.25 22.34 4.33
N ILE A 836 -5.19 21.90 5.01
CA ILE A 836 -3.85 22.48 4.84
C ILE A 836 -3.30 22.15 3.46
N ASP A 837 -3.44 20.91 3.04
CA ASP A 837 -3.00 20.43 1.74
C ASP A 837 -3.69 21.21 0.59
N TRP A 838 -5.01 21.41 0.70
CA TRP A 838 -5.78 22.26 -0.19
C TRP A 838 -5.25 23.70 -0.22
N ALA A 839 -5.00 24.28 0.93
CA ALA A 839 -4.55 25.66 1.02
C ALA A 839 -3.16 25.89 0.42
N ILE A 840 -2.29 24.88 0.49
CA ILE A 840 -0.96 24.89 -0.12
C ILE A 840 -1.07 24.65 -1.65
N GLY A 841 -1.79 23.62 -2.07
CA GLY A 841 -1.98 23.28 -3.48
C GLY A 841 -2.69 24.38 -4.26
N GLY A 842 -3.65 25.07 -3.65
CA GLY A 842 -4.36 26.22 -4.21
C GLY A 842 -3.63 27.58 -4.07
N GLY A 843 -2.41 27.59 -3.50
CA GLY A 843 -1.66 28.85 -3.32
C GLY A 843 -2.26 29.82 -2.30
N VAL A 844 -3.21 29.37 -1.47
CA VAL A 844 -3.86 30.18 -0.42
C VAL A 844 -2.83 30.59 0.64
N THR A 845 -1.88 29.71 0.93
CA THR A 845 -0.75 30.00 1.83
C THR A 845 0.48 29.18 1.44
N ASN A 846 1.68 29.72 1.77
CA ASN A 846 2.96 29.07 1.53
C ASN A 846 3.65 28.64 2.84
N GLY A 847 2.90 28.48 3.94
CA GLY A 847 3.44 28.18 5.26
C GLY A 847 3.97 29.43 5.98
N THR A 848 4.65 29.20 7.10
CA THR A 848 5.36 30.25 7.88
C THR A 848 6.84 30.32 7.51
N SER A 849 7.37 29.24 6.96
CA SER A 849 8.71 29.16 6.37
C SER A 849 8.69 28.19 5.17
N ALA A 850 9.83 28.00 4.52
CA ALA A 850 9.95 27.02 3.44
C ALA A 850 9.73 25.55 3.90
N THR A 851 9.80 25.28 5.20
CA THR A 851 9.73 23.93 5.76
C THR A 851 8.72 23.76 6.91
N THR A 852 7.99 24.83 7.29
CA THR A 852 7.00 24.79 8.38
C THR A 852 5.69 25.48 7.98
N PHE A 853 4.56 24.85 8.29
CA PHE A 853 3.23 25.42 8.16
C PHE A 853 2.78 26.12 9.43
N SER A 854 3.20 25.66 10.59
CA SER A 854 2.80 26.09 11.94
C SER A 854 1.29 25.95 12.18
N PRO A 855 0.73 24.72 12.11
CA PRO A 855 -0.72 24.49 12.17
C PRO A 855 -1.37 25.00 13.46
N GLU A 856 -0.67 24.98 14.59
CA GLU A 856 -1.16 25.35 15.92
C GLU A 856 -0.92 26.83 16.26
N GLU A 857 -0.18 27.57 15.43
CA GLU A 857 0.00 29.01 15.65
C GLU A 857 -1.28 29.80 15.41
N GLY A 858 -1.51 30.81 16.24
CA GLY A 858 -2.61 31.74 16.08
C GLY A 858 -2.52 32.55 14.78
N CYS A 859 -3.59 32.60 14.01
CA CYS A 859 -3.63 33.31 12.74
C CYS A 859 -3.95 34.80 12.95
N THR A 860 -3.12 35.69 12.39
CA THR A 860 -3.35 37.13 12.49
C THR A 860 -4.43 37.58 11.51
N ARG A 861 -5.04 38.77 11.78
CA ARG A 861 -6.05 39.37 10.90
C ARG A 861 -5.51 39.62 9.49
N ALA A 862 -4.26 40.04 9.37
CA ALA A 862 -3.59 40.21 8.08
C ALA A 862 -3.46 38.89 7.34
N GLN A 863 -3.12 37.79 8.02
CA GLN A 863 -3.04 36.47 7.44
C GLN A 863 -4.42 35.98 6.97
N VAL A 864 -5.47 36.09 7.81
CA VAL A 864 -6.83 35.67 7.47
C VAL A 864 -7.35 36.37 6.22
N VAL A 865 -7.28 37.69 6.12
CA VAL A 865 -7.75 38.38 4.92
C VAL A 865 -6.87 38.08 3.69
N THR A 866 -5.57 37.80 3.90
CA THR A 866 -4.68 37.39 2.81
C THR A 866 -5.05 35.98 2.29
N PHE A 867 -5.38 35.04 3.18
CA PHE A 867 -5.82 33.71 2.79
C PHE A 867 -7.14 33.78 2.02
N LEU A 868 -8.11 34.56 2.52
CA LEU A 868 -9.39 34.77 1.85
C LEU A 868 -9.21 35.42 0.47
N TRP A 869 -8.39 36.47 0.39
CA TRP A 869 -8.08 37.18 -0.87
C TRP A 869 -7.41 36.24 -1.90
N ARG A 870 -6.49 35.41 -1.43
CA ARG A 870 -5.85 34.41 -2.30
C ARG A 870 -6.80 33.29 -2.71
N ALA A 871 -7.66 32.81 -1.82
CA ALA A 871 -8.71 31.85 -2.16
C ALA A 871 -9.70 32.42 -3.19
N ALA A 872 -9.94 33.76 -3.14
CA ALA A 872 -10.74 34.48 -4.14
C ALA A 872 -10.00 34.76 -5.47
N GLY A 873 -8.81 34.19 -5.70
CA GLY A 873 -8.03 34.39 -6.93
C GLY A 873 -7.21 35.68 -7.01
N GLN A 874 -6.93 36.32 -5.86
CA GLN A 874 -6.09 37.50 -5.72
C GLN A 874 -6.57 38.74 -6.56
N PRO A 875 -7.86 39.12 -6.50
CA PRO A 875 -8.36 40.20 -7.31
C PRO A 875 -7.68 41.51 -6.94
N GLU A 876 -7.27 42.30 -7.95
CA GLU A 876 -6.66 43.61 -7.70
C GLU A 876 -7.69 44.59 -7.12
N PRO A 877 -7.37 45.29 -6.02
CA PRO A 877 -8.26 46.29 -5.47
C PRO A 877 -8.42 47.46 -6.46
N THR A 878 -9.66 47.90 -6.65
CA THR A 878 -10.02 48.99 -7.59
C THR A 878 -9.64 50.34 -7.06
N SER A 879 -9.55 50.48 -5.73
CA SER A 879 -9.20 51.69 -5.03
C SER A 879 -7.85 51.58 -4.32
N SER A 880 -7.02 52.62 -4.45
CA SER A 880 -5.79 52.76 -3.63
C SER A 880 -6.03 53.48 -2.29
N ALA A 881 -7.28 53.85 -1.98
CA ALA A 881 -7.62 54.53 -0.74
C ALA A 881 -7.51 53.59 0.45
N ASN A 882 -6.50 53.81 1.28
CA ASN A 882 -6.29 53.07 2.52
C ASN A 882 -6.84 53.84 3.71
N PRO A 883 -7.91 53.36 4.38
CA PRO A 883 -8.45 54.04 5.55
C PRO A 883 -7.61 53.84 6.83
N PHE A 884 -6.69 52.87 6.85
CA PHE A 884 -6.02 52.45 8.07
C PHE A 884 -4.58 52.94 8.15
N ALA A 885 -4.24 53.56 9.25
CA ALA A 885 -2.90 54.12 9.50
C ALA A 885 -1.84 53.05 9.78
N ASP A 886 -2.26 51.87 10.26
CA ASP A 886 -1.44 50.73 10.62
C ASP A 886 -1.23 49.74 9.44
N VAL A 887 -1.85 49.92 8.28
CA VAL A 887 -1.68 49.18 7.06
C VAL A 887 -0.77 49.93 6.10
N LYS A 888 0.50 49.50 5.98
CA LYS A 888 1.50 50.20 5.18
C LYS A 888 1.62 49.59 3.77
N ALA A 889 1.76 50.47 2.78
CA ALA A 889 2.08 50.06 1.42
C ALA A 889 3.38 49.23 1.39
N GLY A 890 3.40 48.19 0.55
CA GLY A 890 4.54 47.26 0.44
C GLY A 890 4.51 46.06 1.38
N GLN A 891 3.58 45.98 2.31
CA GLN A 891 3.33 44.78 3.11
C GLN A 891 2.59 43.73 2.30
N TYR A 892 2.87 42.44 2.55
CA TYR A 892 2.29 41.30 1.81
C TYR A 892 0.74 41.29 1.84
N TYR A 893 0.15 41.84 2.87
CA TYR A 893 -1.29 41.87 3.09
C TYR A 893 -1.95 43.19 2.59
N TYR A 894 -1.18 44.16 2.08
CA TYR A 894 -1.69 45.49 1.71
C TYR A 894 -2.86 45.42 0.73
N LYS A 895 -2.68 44.71 -0.39
CA LYS A 895 -3.73 44.54 -1.41
C LYS A 895 -4.94 43.79 -0.87
N ALA A 896 -4.69 42.72 -0.10
CA ALA A 896 -5.74 41.90 0.51
C ALA A 896 -6.62 42.71 1.46
N VAL A 897 -6.03 43.61 2.26
CA VAL A 897 -6.80 44.48 3.18
C VAL A 897 -7.63 45.50 2.38
N LEU A 898 -7.07 46.16 1.35
CA LEU A 898 -7.82 47.09 0.51
C LEU A 898 -9.00 46.41 -0.18
N TRP A 899 -8.75 45.22 -0.78
CA TRP A 899 -9.80 44.44 -1.39
C TRP A 899 -10.91 44.04 -0.39
N ALA A 900 -10.53 43.61 0.82
CA ALA A 900 -11.49 43.19 1.84
C ALA A 900 -12.34 44.40 2.34
N VAL A 901 -11.79 45.62 2.33
CA VAL A 901 -12.55 46.84 2.61
C VAL A 901 -13.53 47.19 1.50
N GLU A 902 -13.09 47.14 0.24
CA GLU A 902 -13.95 47.42 -0.92
C GLU A 902 -15.16 46.49 -0.99
N HIS A 903 -14.97 45.22 -0.65
CA HIS A 903 -16.02 44.19 -0.65
C HIS A 903 -16.82 44.13 0.66
N GLY A 904 -16.58 45.08 1.59
CA GLY A 904 -17.30 45.12 2.86
C GLY A 904 -17.02 43.98 3.82
N ILE A 905 -15.96 43.20 3.55
CA ILE A 905 -15.58 42.00 4.35
C ILE A 905 -15.08 42.46 5.73
N THR A 906 -14.35 43.56 5.76
CA THR A 906 -13.87 44.17 7.02
C THR A 906 -14.02 45.68 7.04
N ASN A 907 -14.29 46.25 8.23
CA ASN A 907 -14.30 47.70 8.48
C ASN A 907 -13.16 48.11 9.45
N GLY A 908 -12.15 47.22 9.64
CA GLY A 908 -11.09 47.43 10.61
C GLY A 908 -11.50 47.09 12.05
N MET A 909 -10.62 47.40 12.98
CA MET A 909 -10.88 47.41 14.43
C MET A 909 -11.51 48.77 14.86
N SER A 910 -11.15 49.84 14.11
CA SER A 910 -11.72 51.16 14.17
C SER A 910 -11.73 51.80 12.78
N ALA A 911 -12.24 53.01 12.64
CA ALA A 911 -12.24 53.72 11.37
C ALA A 911 -10.82 54.01 10.80
N THR A 912 -9.78 53.94 11.64
CA THR A 912 -8.38 54.26 11.27
C THR A 912 -7.37 53.13 11.57
N GLU A 913 -7.83 52.02 12.17
CA GLU A 913 -6.96 50.90 12.54
C GLU A 913 -7.53 49.55 12.06
N PHE A 914 -6.73 48.78 11.37
CA PHE A 914 -7.05 47.45 10.93
C PHE A 914 -6.64 46.38 11.95
N GLY A 915 -5.52 46.56 12.67
CA GLY A 915 -4.92 45.61 13.60
C GLY A 915 -4.29 44.42 12.89
N PRO A 916 -3.33 44.60 11.95
CA PRO A 916 -2.83 43.51 11.10
C PRO A 916 -2.20 42.38 11.89
N ASP A 917 -1.53 42.69 13.01
CA ASP A 917 -0.81 41.70 13.82
C ASP A 917 -1.67 41.08 14.94
N ASN A 918 -2.91 41.56 15.13
CA ASN A 918 -3.83 41.03 16.12
C ASN A 918 -4.30 39.64 15.67
N THR A 919 -4.30 38.65 16.57
CA THR A 919 -4.88 37.35 16.31
C THR A 919 -6.38 37.41 16.04
N CYS A 920 -6.87 36.63 15.11
CA CYS A 920 -8.27 36.62 14.71
C CYS A 920 -9.08 35.62 15.57
N THR A 921 -10.24 36.10 16.09
CA THR A 921 -11.14 35.22 16.85
C THR A 921 -12.04 34.40 15.92
N ARG A 922 -12.60 33.30 16.43
CA ARG A 922 -13.54 32.45 15.69
C ARG A 922 -14.74 33.26 15.16
N ALA A 923 -15.30 34.15 15.96
CA ALA A 923 -16.38 35.04 15.56
C ALA A 923 -15.98 35.95 14.39
N GLN A 924 -14.76 36.47 14.41
CA GLN A 924 -14.27 37.36 13.34
C GLN A 924 -14.09 36.62 12.03
N ILE A 925 -13.55 35.38 12.05
CA ILE A 925 -13.32 34.58 10.84
C ILE A 925 -14.63 34.22 10.15
N VAL A 926 -15.60 33.67 10.89
CA VAL A 926 -16.91 33.32 10.29
C VAL A 926 -17.65 34.58 9.81
N THR A 927 -17.40 35.73 10.45
CA THR A 927 -17.97 37.02 9.99
C THR A 927 -17.32 37.47 8.69
N PHE A 928 -16.01 37.28 8.50
CA PHE A 928 -15.33 37.60 7.24
C PHE A 928 -15.83 36.72 6.09
N LEU A 929 -15.95 35.42 6.31
CA LEU A 929 -16.53 34.50 5.34
C LEU A 929 -17.97 34.84 4.99
N TRP A 930 -18.82 34.99 5.98
CA TRP A 930 -20.23 35.37 5.81
C TRP A 930 -20.41 36.70 5.02
N ARG A 931 -19.53 37.69 5.27
CA ARG A 931 -19.54 38.92 4.52
C ARG A 931 -19.02 38.78 3.09
N TYR A 932 -18.04 37.92 2.91
CA TYR A 932 -17.53 37.56 1.58
C TYR A 932 -18.63 36.97 0.72
N GLU A 933 -19.44 36.06 1.29
CA GLU A 933 -20.60 35.44 0.66
C GLU A 933 -21.84 36.40 0.53
N GLY A 934 -21.66 37.69 0.76
CA GLY A 934 -22.71 38.70 0.56
C GLY A 934 -23.74 38.82 1.69
N ASN A 935 -23.41 38.36 2.89
CA ASN A 935 -24.24 38.42 4.09
C ASN A 935 -25.58 37.61 3.97
N PRO A 936 -25.57 36.36 3.55
CA PRO A 936 -26.80 35.59 3.40
C PRO A 936 -27.55 35.43 4.73
N ALA A 937 -28.86 35.58 4.70
CA ALA A 937 -29.68 35.40 5.89
C ALA A 937 -29.71 33.89 6.25
N PRO A 938 -29.41 33.52 7.51
CA PRO A 938 -29.52 32.11 7.92
C PRO A 938 -30.97 31.65 7.76
N SER A 939 -31.17 30.42 7.26
CA SER A 939 -32.48 29.81 7.00
C SER A 939 -33.20 29.43 8.31
N SER A 940 -32.43 29.20 9.38
CA SER A 940 -32.94 28.85 10.71
C SER A 940 -32.51 29.85 11.77
N THR A 941 -33.46 30.22 12.66
CA THR A 941 -33.17 30.98 13.85
C THR A 941 -32.75 30.15 15.05
N ARG A 942 -32.71 28.80 14.91
CA ARG A 942 -32.30 27.89 15.95
C ARG A 942 -30.80 28.00 16.21
N ASN A 943 -30.44 28.55 17.33
CA ASN A 943 -29.06 28.67 17.78
C ASN A 943 -28.71 27.42 18.64
N PRO A 944 -27.76 26.57 18.21
CA PRO A 944 -27.32 25.42 19.01
C PRO A 944 -26.39 25.82 20.16
N PHE A 945 -25.79 27.02 20.14
CA PHE A 945 -24.74 27.47 21.07
C PHE A 945 -25.24 28.41 22.16
N ALA A 946 -24.97 28.04 23.39
CA ALA A 946 -25.37 28.84 24.57
C ALA A 946 -24.57 30.11 24.70
N ASP A 947 -23.36 30.16 24.16
CA ASP A 947 -22.40 31.29 24.23
C ASP A 947 -22.48 32.25 23.01
N VAL A 948 -23.41 32.03 22.08
CA VAL A 948 -23.64 32.91 20.93
C VAL A 948 -24.95 33.68 21.12
N SER A 949 -24.86 34.98 21.27
CA SER A 949 -26.06 35.84 21.27
C SER A 949 -26.48 36.15 19.82
N THR A 950 -27.73 35.89 19.48
CA THR A 950 -28.29 36.20 18.15
C THR A 950 -28.30 37.73 17.83
N GLY A 951 -28.17 38.56 18.82
CA GLY A 951 -28.05 40.03 18.70
C GLY A 951 -26.60 40.54 18.56
N SER A 952 -25.59 39.66 18.65
CA SER A 952 -24.19 40.02 18.44
C SER A 952 -23.90 40.25 16.95
N TYR A 953 -22.80 40.97 16.64
CA TYR A 953 -22.39 41.26 15.26
C TYR A 953 -22.07 40.02 14.45
N TYR A 954 -21.77 38.92 15.13
CA TYR A 954 -21.43 37.61 14.53
C TYR A 954 -22.58 36.59 14.64
N GLY A 955 -23.70 36.91 15.26
CA GLY A 955 -24.77 35.91 15.50
C GLY A 955 -25.30 35.28 14.21
N SER A 956 -25.65 36.12 13.23
CA SER A 956 -26.08 35.62 11.90
C SER A 956 -24.99 34.87 11.16
N ALA A 957 -23.73 35.31 11.24
CA ALA A 957 -22.60 34.67 10.60
C ALA A 957 -22.31 33.27 11.18
N VAL A 958 -22.44 33.12 12.50
CA VAL A 958 -22.27 31.81 13.15
C VAL A 958 -23.39 30.83 12.74
N LEU A 959 -24.64 31.25 12.74
CA LEU A 959 -25.75 30.43 12.32
C LEU A 959 -25.64 29.99 10.86
N TRP A 960 -25.30 30.92 9.98
CA TRP A 960 -25.02 30.63 8.57
C TRP A 960 -23.87 29.62 8.42
N ALA A 961 -22.75 29.81 9.12
CA ALA A 961 -21.59 28.92 9.03
C ALA A 961 -21.87 27.51 9.53
N VAL A 962 -22.79 27.34 10.49
CA VAL A 962 -23.26 26.02 10.92
C VAL A 962 -24.16 25.38 9.88
N GLU A 963 -25.09 26.13 9.29
CA GLU A 963 -25.99 25.60 8.24
C GLU A 963 -25.22 25.11 7.00
N HIS A 964 -24.12 25.76 6.66
CA HIS A 964 -23.28 25.38 5.51
C HIS A 964 -22.15 24.41 5.88
N GLY A 965 -22.14 23.85 7.10
CA GLY A 965 -21.16 22.87 7.53
C GLY A 965 -19.74 23.39 7.69
N ILE A 966 -19.54 24.73 7.67
CA ILE A 966 -18.24 25.38 7.82
C ILE A 966 -17.69 25.12 9.23
N THR A 967 -18.56 25.14 10.23
CA THR A 967 -18.20 24.87 11.62
C THR A 967 -19.32 24.16 12.38
N ASN A 968 -18.94 23.29 13.33
CA ASN A 968 -19.87 22.61 14.25
C ASN A 968 -19.71 23.11 15.70
N GLY A 969 -19.01 24.25 15.89
CA GLY A 969 -18.64 24.74 17.23
C GLY A 969 -17.37 24.09 17.77
N MET A 970 -17.07 24.37 19.04
CA MET A 970 -16.03 23.69 19.82
C MET A 970 -16.61 22.48 20.55
N SER A 971 -17.93 22.51 20.81
CA SER A 971 -18.75 21.44 21.33
C SER A 971 -20.16 21.55 20.74
N ALA A 972 -21.04 20.61 21.05
CA ALA A 972 -22.44 20.64 20.58
C ALA A 972 -23.22 21.84 21.07
N THR A 973 -22.76 22.52 22.14
CA THR A 973 -23.44 23.62 22.81
C THR A 973 -22.62 24.90 22.95
N GLU A 974 -21.35 24.89 22.51
CA GLU A 974 -20.44 26.06 22.64
C GLU A 974 -19.71 26.31 21.31
N PHE A 975 -19.77 27.54 20.84
CA PHE A 975 -19.02 28.06 19.70
C PHE A 975 -17.65 28.64 20.08
N CYS A 976 -17.52 29.21 21.25
CA CYS A 976 -16.37 29.94 21.79
C CYS A 976 -15.97 31.12 20.89
N PRO A 977 -16.83 32.16 20.72
CA PRO A 977 -16.66 33.24 19.75
C PRO A 977 -15.37 34.03 19.94
N GLU A 978 -14.92 34.20 21.17
CA GLU A 978 -13.73 35.00 21.53
C GLU A 978 -12.41 34.18 21.47
N ASN A 979 -12.48 32.89 21.30
CA ASN A 979 -11.28 32.08 21.16
C ASN A 979 -10.56 32.42 19.85
N THR A 980 -9.23 32.54 19.92
CA THR A 980 -8.39 32.73 18.72
C THR A 980 -8.33 31.45 17.91
N CYS A 981 -8.28 31.56 16.59
CA CYS A 981 -8.12 30.43 15.71
C CYS A 981 -6.66 30.21 15.36
N THR A 982 -6.30 28.91 15.29
CA THR A 982 -5.01 28.50 14.74
C THR A 982 -5.04 28.58 13.20
N ARG A 983 -3.86 28.56 12.57
CA ARG A 983 -3.74 28.54 11.11
C ARG A 983 -4.47 27.37 10.48
N ALA A 984 -4.36 26.18 11.10
CA ALA A 984 -5.09 24.98 10.66
C ALA A 984 -6.62 25.18 10.70
N GLN A 985 -7.15 25.82 11.73
CA GLN A 985 -8.58 26.09 11.85
C GLN A 985 -9.07 27.10 10.80
N VAL A 986 -8.27 28.13 10.52
CA VAL A 986 -8.63 29.14 9.50
C VAL A 986 -8.71 28.51 8.11
N VAL A 987 -7.70 27.76 7.70
CA VAL A 987 -7.72 27.10 6.38
C VAL A 987 -8.81 26.02 6.30
N THR A 988 -9.18 25.41 7.43
CA THR A 988 -10.31 24.47 7.48
C THR A 988 -11.66 25.16 7.28
N PHE A 989 -11.85 26.35 7.81
CA PHE A 989 -13.08 27.10 7.56
C PHE A 989 -13.18 27.53 6.09
N LEU A 990 -12.09 28.03 5.51
CA LEU A 990 -12.00 28.37 4.08
C LEU A 990 -12.22 27.14 3.18
N TYR A 991 -11.58 26.04 3.51
CA TYR A 991 -11.73 24.77 2.78
C TYR A 991 -13.19 24.31 2.75
N ARG A 992 -13.84 24.30 3.91
CA ARG A 992 -15.24 23.86 4.01
C ARG A 992 -16.21 24.83 3.33
N ASP A 993 -15.91 26.10 3.32
CA ASP A 993 -16.69 27.10 2.61
C ASP A 993 -16.64 26.87 1.09
N VAL A 994 -15.45 26.60 0.56
CA VAL A 994 -15.24 26.37 -0.88
C VAL A 994 -15.71 24.97 -1.34
N VAL A 995 -15.54 23.94 -0.51
CA VAL A 995 -15.83 22.53 -0.92
C VAL A 995 -17.29 22.16 -0.67
N ASN A 996 -18.00 22.82 0.27
CA ASN A 996 -19.41 22.54 0.54
C ASN A 996 -20.38 23.37 -0.32
N GLN A 997 -19.87 24.31 -1.15
CA GLN A 997 -20.65 25.01 -2.18
C GLN A 997 -20.68 24.21 -3.48
#